data_933a99ae850589c25a756a1a81d2ddb8
#
_entry.id   933a99ae850589c25a756a1a81d2ddb8
#
_cell.length_a   1.000
_cell.length_b   1.000
_cell.length_c   1.000
_cell.angle_alpha   90.00
_cell.angle_beta   90.00
_cell.angle_gamma   90.00
#
_symmetry.space_group_name_H-M   'P 1'
#
loop_
_entity.id
_entity.type
_entity.pdbx_description
1 polymer ?
#
loop_
_entity_poly.entity_id
_entity_poly.type
_entity_poly.pdbx_seq_one_letter_code
_entity_poly.pdbx_strand_id
1 'polypeptide(L)'
;MRHNRLMMAITIIVSICLGVSAATLSYSQVLLVADEAVTNILYQYNPFEQADSSITLITIDETSEKIYGEYSTWSRSILAEVVDTVSEDGATVIGLDTDLSQPGTDTEGDSALVDACQKAQNVVALASARFDTKDPQPALSPDGTPSGTPSDTNSPQEPTPTMDRDVSDNLFRPDAADDSMSWSEHQVTELTLPFDDLAEVVTLGVSNATQQSPDGFIRQAALFLRYGNLQYDSFAVAMYKQHQSVLGLPYRLPELDSQELFSFNTIWNTKSYQTISVCDLLSGNYDKNLLSDHMVLIGEYQDPSQENLITNLTMRRDTQDILLQASILQSLLNQRTVENTHPLLQAILFGILIGAFYLCFANRKIWFMFVSFVVYAASFFLCATVANSRGHRILLLIPLVYAVLSMILMLLQHLLFSTLERIKMEKTFKLYVDSSVVDEVTEADPLTLAKLSQRREIAVLFVDVRGFTTISERLDPEQVVEILNAYFTVVAGAISRWGGTLDKFIGDAAMAIFNAPKPLPDYCFYAACAADDIMREFNTIKTSYEEKYNLSLNIGIGINAGEAIVGNIGCRSHMDYTAIGDAVNTASRLESKAGPGQILISESMRDAIAVHSQTSFVGDLRLKGKTCEVKTYEINSIAKPKHALKERKELLLPNAAALNESRERVEELLDENKEWVEGLLVENREKVEEILVENRERIEELLKDRKQSREGH
;
A
#
# COMPACT_ATOMS: atom_id res chain seq x y z
N MET A 1 -16.74 14.40 -21.48
CA MET A 1 -15.90 15.45 -20.85
C MET A 1 -16.03 15.50 -19.32
N ARG A 2 -17.25 15.57 -18.72
CA ARG A 2 -17.41 15.62 -17.24
C ARG A 2 -16.82 14.40 -16.52
N HIS A 3 -16.99 13.20 -17.05
CA HIS A 3 -16.51 11.95 -16.45
C HIS A 3 -14.97 11.90 -16.36
N ASN A 4 -14.27 12.26 -17.44
CA ASN A 4 -12.81 12.30 -17.43
C ASN A 4 -12.25 13.37 -16.47
N ARG A 5 -12.97 14.48 -16.28
CA ARG A 5 -12.61 15.50 -15.29
C ARG A 5 -12.78 15.01 -13.85
N LEU A 6 -13.87 14.28 -13.58
CA LEU A 6 -14.10 13.66 -12.26
C LEU A 6 -13.03 12.62 -11.94
N MET A 7 -12.73 11.73 -12.90
CA MET A 7 -11.68 10.72 -12.79
C MET A 7 -10.31 11.35 -12.49
N MET A 8 -9.96 12.40 -13.22
CA MET A 8 -8.72 13.14 -13.00
C MET A 8 -8.67 13.83 -11.63
N ALA A 9 -9.79 14.41 -11.19
CA ALA A 9 -9.87 15.04 -9.87
C ALA A 9 -9.68 14.02 -8.74
N ILE A 10 -10.35 12.86 -8.82
CA ILE A 10 -10.18 11.76 -7.83
C ILE A 10 -8.72 11.29 -7.81
N THR A 11 -8.11 11.07 -8.98
CA THR A 11 -6.71 10.65 -9.07
C THR A 11 -5.78 11.66 -8.40
N ILE A 12 -6.00 12.96 -8.61
CA ILE A 12 -5.20 14.03 -7.99
C ILE A 12 -5.38 14.02 -6.45
N ILE A 13 -6.63 13.94 -5.98
CA ILE A 13 -6.93 13.93 -4.53
C ILE A 13 -6.27 12.71 -3.87
N VAL A 14 -6.46 11.52 -4.41
CA VAL A 14 -5.86 10.28 -3.86
C VAL A 14 -4.33 10.37 -3.89
N SER A 15 -3.74 10.90 -4.96
CA SER A 15 -2.30 11.13 -5.06
C SER A 15 -1.76 12.03 -3.95
N ILE A 16 -2.45 13.15 -3.69
CA ILE A 16 -2.08 14.09 -2.61
C ILE A 16 -2.23 13.41 -1.24
N CYS A 17 -3.37 12.74 -0.99
CA CYS A 17 -3.61 12.04 0.27
C CYS A 17 -2.55 10.97 0.54
N LEU A 18 -2.20 10.16 -0.46
CA LEU A 18 -1.14 9.16 -0.34
C LEU A 18 0.23 9.80 -0.06
N GLY A 19 0.57 10.86 -0.79
CA GLY A 19 1.84 11.56 -0.59
C GLY A 19 1.95 12.18 0.80
N VAL A 20 0.91 12.88 1.26
CA VAL A 20 0.86 13.48 2.60
C VAL A 20 0.90 12.41 3.68
N SER A 21 0.11 11.35 3.55
CA SER A 21 0.08 10.23 4.50
C SER A 21 1.45 9.52 4.59
N ALA A 22 2.12 9.28 3.46
CA ALA A 22 3.45 8.70 3.44
C ALA A 22 4.48 9.62 4.11
N ALA A 23 4.41 10.92 3.86
CA ALA A 23 5.29 11.90 4.49
C ALA A 23 5.09 11.96 6.00
N THR A 24 3.84 12.02 6.48
CA THR A 24 3.53 12.07 7.91
C THR A 24 3.96 10.80 8.63
N LEU A 25 3.73 9.62 8.04
CA LEU A 25 4.14 8.36 8.64
C LEU A 25 5.66 8.20 8.67
N SER A 26 6.37 8.65 7.63
CA SER A 26 7.83 8.66 7.59
C SER A 26 8.42 9.59 8.66
N TYR A 27 7.77 10.71 8.93
CA TYR A 27 8.22 11.65 9.96
C TYR A 27 7.92 11.17 11.39
N SER A 28 6.82 10.45 11.60
CA SER A 28 6.36 10.02 12.92
C SER A 28 7.21 8.92 13.57
N GLN A 29 8.14 8.34 12.85
CA GLN A 29 9.03 7.24 13.29
C GLN A 29 8.31 5.99 13.84
N VAL A 30 6.98 5.90 13.71
CA VAL A 30 6.17 4.78 14.24
C VAL A 30 6.60 3.42 13.69
N LEU A 31 7.11 3.40 12.47
CA LEU A 31 7.61 2.17 11.81
C LEU A 31 9.14 2.06 11.82
N LEU A 32 9.83 2.90 12.58
CA LEU A 32 11.30 2.92 12.57
C LEU A 32 11.89 1.55 12.94
N VAL A 33 11.39 0.93 14.00
CA VAL A 33 11.85 -0.39 14.44
C VAL A 33 11.63 -1.48 13.37
N ALA A 34 10.47 -1.45 12.72
CA ALA A 34 10.17 -2.41 11.65
C ALA A 34 11.03 -2.13 10.39
N ASP A 35 11.28 -0.87 10.08
CA ASP A 35 12.15 -0.47 8.98
C ASP A 35 13.59 -0.86 9.24
N GLU A 36 14.06 -0.70 10.48
CA GLU A 36 15.38 -1.13 10.93
C GLU A 36 15.57 -2.63 10.74
N ALA A 37 14.58 -3.44 11.13
CA ALA A 37 14.63 -4.89 10.94
C ALA A 37 14.73 -5.29 9.45
N VAL A 38 13.99 -4.61 8.56
CA VAL A 38 14.09 -4.84 7.10
C VAL A 38 15.45 -4.38 6.56
N THR A 39 15.92 -3.24 7.02
CA THR A 39 17.22 -2.68 6.62
C THR A 39 18.36 -3.60 7.03
N ASN A 40 18.28 -4.26 8.19
CA ASN A 40 19.29 -5.23 8.64
C ASN A 40 19.46 -6.40 7.66
N ILE A 41 18.37 -6.86 7.04
CA ILE A 41 18.45 -7.89 5.99
C ILE A 41 19.30 -7.41 4.81
N LEU A 42 19.20 -6.12 4.47
CA LEU A 42 20.02 -5.53 3.41
C LEU A 42 21.49 -5.45 3.76
N TYR A 43 21.80 -5.13 5.03
CA TYR A 43 23.19 -5.09 5.49
C TYR A 43 23.84 -6.47 5.42
N GLN A 44 23.11 -7.55 5.74
CA GLN A 44 23.63 -8.92 5.63
C GLN A 44 24.03 -9.31 4.20
N TYR A 45 23.34 -8.74 3.20
CA TYR A 45 23.54 -9.06 1.79
C TYR A 45 24.19 -7.93 0.99
N ASN A 46 24.79 -6.93 1.66
CA ASN A 46 25.41 -5.81 0.96
C ASN A 46 26.70 -6.27 0.21
N PRO A 47 26.66 -6.41 -1.13
CA PRO A 47 27.82 -6.86 -1.89
C PRO A 47 28.90 -5.78 -2.08
N PHE A 48 28.62 -4.54 -1.64
CA PHE A 48 29.49 -3.37 -1.86
C PHE A 48 30.37 -3.05 -0.66
N GLU A 49 30.20 -3.71 0.48
CA GLU A 49 31.00 -3.48 1.67
C GLU A 49 32.00 -4.63 1.83
N GLN A 50 33.25 -4.33 1.60
CA GLN A 50 34.35 -5.26 1.81
C GLN A 50 35.08 -4.85 3.07
N ALA A 51 35.56 -5.83 3.85
CA ALA A 51 36.43 -5.58 4.98
C ALA A 51 37.71 -4.92 4.52
N ASP A 52 38.25 -4.04 5.36
CA ASP A 52 39.54 -3.41 5.11
C ASP A 52 40.63 -4.46 5.26
N SER A 53 41.46 -4.57 4.24
CA SER A 53 42.53 -5.55 4.22
C SER A 53 43.66 -5.26 5.25
N SER A 54 43.68 -4.06 5.84
CA SER A 54 44.64 -3.67 6.88
C SER A 54 44.26 -4.11 8.29
N ILE A 55 43.06 -4.75 8.45
CA ILE A 55 42.61 -5.30 9.72
C ILE A 55 42.71 -6.83 9.68
N THR A 56 43.44 -7.41 10.61
CA THR A 56 43.54 -8.86 10.79
C THR A 56 43.02 -9.26 12.17
N LEU A 57 42.22 -10.33 12.21
CA LEU A 57 41.68 -10.86 13.44
C LEU A 57 42.43 -12.13 13.85
N ILE A 58 42.94 -12.16 15.08
CA ILE A 58 43.44 -13.38 15.68
C ILE A 58 42.37 -13.92 16.61
N THR A 59 41.83 -15.07 16.24
CA THR A 59 40.65 -15.61 16.89
C THR A 59 41.01 -16.68 17.93
N ILE A 60 40.52 -16.46 19.15
CA ILE A 60 40.40 -17.51 20.16
C ILE A 60 39.13 -18.27 19.82
N ASP A 61 39.28 -19.35 19.08
CA ASP A 61 38.19 -20.12 18.54
C ASP A 61 38.11 -21.55 19.13
N GLU A 62 37.06 -22.29 18.77
CA GLU A 62 36.89 -23.67 19.21
C GLU A 62 38.07 -24.60 18.88
N THR A 63 38.82 -24.27 17.80
CA THR A 63 40.01 -25.04 17.40
C THR A 63 41.16 -24.82 18.39
N SER A 64 41.34 -23.57 18.79
CA SER A 64 42.34 -23.20 19.80
C SER A 64 41.99 -23.77 21.16
N GLU A 65 40.70 -23.73 21.55
CA GLU A 65 40.24 -24.30 22.82
C GLU A 65 40.38 -25.81 22.88
N LYS A 66 40.22 -26.52 21.76
CA LYS A 66 40.49 -27.97 21.71
C LYS A 66 41.95 -28.34 21.96
N ILE A 67 42.88 -27.44 21.68
CA ILE A 67 44.31 -27.66 21.84
C ILE A 67 44.77 -27.20 23.22
N TYR A 68 44.36 -26.00 23.63
CA TYR A 68 44.89 -25.35 24.83
C TYR A 68 43.93 -25.42 26.04
N GLY A 69 42.73 -25.99 25.89
CA GLY A 69 41.69 -25.99 26.90
C GLY A 69 40.73 -24.77 26.74
N GLU A 70 39.69 -24.72 27.59
CA GLU A 70 38.76 -23.59 27.65
C GLU A 70 39.53 -22.30 27.93
N TYR A 71 39.23 -21.20 27.20
CA TYR A 71 40.01 -19.95 27.28
C TYR A 71 40.14 -19.40 28.70
N SER A 72 39.11 -19.51 29.50
CA SER A 72 39.10 -19.11 30.91
C SER A 72 40.22 -19.79 31.78
N THR A 73 40.75 -20.90 31.27
CA THR A 73 41.81 -21.68 31.98
C THR A 73 43.23 -21.49 31.39
N TRP A 74 43.35 -20.67 30.34
CA TRP A 74 44.66 -20.48 29.69
C TRP A 74 45.63 -19.76 30.60
N SER A 75 46.88 -20.20 30.57
CA SER A 75 47.99 -19.39 31.10
C SER A 75 48.16 -18.15 30.24
N ARG A 76 48.41 -17.00 30.86
CA ARG A 76 48.66 -15.74 30.15
C ARG A 76 49.93 -15.81 29.28
N SER A 77 50.80 -16.80 29.53
CA SER A 77 51.97 -17.07 28.67
C SER A 77 51.62 -17.37 27.23
N ILE A 78 50.42 -17.95 26.97
CA ILE A 78 49.96 -18.19 25.60
C ILE A 78 49.68 -16.85 24.91
N LEU A 79 48.96 -15.93 25.59
CA LEU A 79 48.73 -14.58 25.06
C LEU A 79 50.06 -13.80 24.88
N ALA A 80 51.03 -13.98 25.78
CA ALA A 80 52.35 -13.37 25.65
C ALA A 80 53.03 -13.84 24.36
N GLU A 81 53.02 -15.15 24.06
CA GLU A 81 53.57 -15.72 22.83
C GLU A 81 52.85 -15.22 21.57
N VAL A 82 51.52 -15.04 21.65
CA VAL A 82 50.71 -14.43 20.56
C VAL A 82 51.15 -12.99 20.32
N VAL A 83 51.26 -12.17 21.38
CA VAL A 83 51.69 -10.76 21.27
C VAL A 83 53.10 -10.65 20.72
N ASP A 84 54.05 -11.45 21.23
CA ASP A 84 55.41 -11.48 20.72
C ASP A 84 55.46 -11.84 19.23
N THR A 85 54.74 -12.91 18.81
CA THR A 85 54.70 -13.35 17.42
C THR A 85 54.14 -12.26 16.49
N VAL A 86 53.04 -11.65 16.88
CA VAL A 86 52.37 -10.59 16.11
C VAL A 86 53.22 -9.33 16.01
N SER A 87 53.91 -8.97 17.10
CA SER A 87 54.81 -7.84 17.14
C SER A 87 56.08 -8.08 16.29
N GLU A 88 56.65 -9.28 16.32
CA GLU A 88 57.81 -9.65 15.52
C GLU A 88 57.51 -9.71 14.02
N ASP A 89 56.28 -10.06 13.64
CA ASP A 89 55.82 -10.06 12.23
C ASP A 89 55.39 -8.67 11.75
N GLY A 90 55.51 -7.62 12.57
CA GLY A 90 55.42 -6.23 12.15
C GLY A 90 54.00 -5.61 12.17
N ALA A 91 53.15 -6.05 13.06
CA ALA A 91 51.84 -5.40 13.27
C ALA A 91 52.01 -3.94 13.75
N THR A 92 51.24 -3.03 13.19
CA THR A 92 51.27 -1.59 13.52
C THR A 92 50.67 -1.30 14.89
N VAL A 93 49.61 -2.02 15.25
CA VAL A 93 48.95 -1.97 16.56
C VAL A 93 48.36 -3.33 16.88
N ILE A 94 48.43 -3.73 18.14
CA ILE A 94 47.87 -4.98 18.65
C ILE A 94 46.79 -4.65 19.67
N GLY A 95 45.54 -5.01 19.38
CA GLY A 95 44.42 -4.83 20.27
C GLY A 95 44.10 -6.12 21.02
N LEU A 96 44.15 -6.10 22.34
CA LEU A 96 43.75 -7.20 23.22
C LEU A 96 42.26 -7.00 23.61
N ASP A 97 41.34 -7.60 22.85
CA ASP A 97 39.89 -7.57 23.11
C ASP A 97 39.50 -8.76 24.00
N THR A 98 40.08 -8.84 25.16
CA THR A 98 39.88 -9.90 26.15
C THR A 98 39.82 -9.32 27.55
N ASP A 99 39.08 -9.97 28.46
CA ASP A 99 38.99 -9.53 29.86
C ASP A 99 40.29 -9.88 30.61
N LEU A 100 41.06 -8.85 30.92
CA LEU A 100 42.30 -8.93 31.68
C LEU A 100 42.22 -8.16 33.01
N SER A 101 41.02 -7.95 33.54
CA SER A 101 40.76 -7.17 34.75
C SER A 101 41.28 -7.81 36.02
N GLN A 102 41.51 -9.12 36.01
CA GLN A 102 42.04 -9.84 37.14
C GLN A 102 43.37 -10.54 36.75
N PRO A 103 44.35 -10.61 37.63
CA PRO A 103 45.51 -11.45 37.41
C PRO A 103 45.10 -12.89 37.14
N GLY A 104 45.84 -13.57 36.30
CA GLY A 104 45.63 -14.99 36.00
C GLY A 104 45.95 -15.89 37.20
N THR A 105 45.69 -17.17 37.03
CA THR A 105 46.06 -18.19 38.06
C THR A 105 47.57 -18.45 38.15
N ASP A 106 48.30 -17.95 37.15
CA ASP A 106 49.73 -18.17 36.95
C ASP A 106 50.48 -16.83 36.88
N THR A 107 51.20 -16.50 37.95
CA THR A 107 51.97 -15.25 38.04
C THR A 107 53.14 -15.17 37.05
N GLU A 108 53.72 -16.33 36.63
CA GLU A 108 54.76 -16.34 35.59
C GLU A 108 54.16 -15.96 34.23
N GLY A 109 52.93 -16.44 33.96
CA GLY A 109 52.18 -16.09 32.75
C GLY A 109 51.81 -14.61 32.71
N ASP A 110 51.34 -14.03 33.83
CA ASP A 110 51.06 -12.59 33.92
C ASP A 110 52.33 -11.75 33.64
N SER A 111 53.44 -12.12 34.28
CA SER A 111 54.72 -11.42 34.06
C SER A 111 55.20 -11.54 32.60
N ALA A 112 55.04 -12.71 31.99
CA ALA A 112 55.40 -12.91 30.58
C ALA A 112 54.55 -12.03 29.63
N LEU A 113 53.25 -11.87 29.93
CA LEU A 113 52.36 -11.00 29.13
C LEU A 113 52.74 -9.52 29.27
N VAL A 114 53.07 -9.08 30.48
CA VAL A 114 53.55 -7.71 30.74
C VAL A 114 54.86 -7.45 29.97
N ASP A 115 55.82 -8.38 30.03
CA ASP A 115 57.08 -8.26 29.31
C ASP A 115 56.89 -8.21 27.78
N ALA A 116 56.00 -9.06 27.24
CA ALA A 116 55.69 -9.07 25.81
C ALA A 116 55.04 -7.74 25.38
N CYS A 117 54.07 -7.22 26.13
CA CYS A 117 53.44 -5.94 25.85
C CYS A 117 54.43 -4.76 25.96
N GLN A 118 55.33 -4.78 26.98
CA GLN A 118 56.37 -3.76 27.13
C GLN A 118 57.37 -3.78 25.96
N LYS A 119 57.74 -4.95 25.47
CA LYS A 119 58.61 -5.12 24.30
C LYS A 119 57.93 -4.61 23.02
N ALA A 120 56.65 -4.91 22.82
CA ALA A 120 55.90 -4.52 21.64
C ALA A 120 55.63 -3.01 21.54
N GLN A 121 55.38 -2.31 22.65
CA GLN A 121 55.12 -0.85 22.76
C GLN A 121 53.88 -0.31 21.99
N ASN A 122 53.20 -1.16 21.23
CA ASN A 122 52.04 -0.80 20.39
C ASN A 122 50.79 -1.59 20.75
N VAL A 123 50.67 -1.99 22.00
CA VAL A 123 49.54 -2.80 22.50
C VAL A 123 48.45 -1.89 23.10
N VAL A 124 47.24 -2.12 22.69
CA VAL A 124 46.02 -1.52 23.28
C VAL A 124 45.27 -2.62 24.02
N ALA A 125 45.04 -2.45 25.30
CA ALA A 125 44.30 -3.39 26.10
C ALA A 125 42.89 -2.85 26.46
N LEU A 126 41.98 -3.76 26.66
CA LEU A 126 40.62 -3.48 26.94
C LEU A 126 40.39 -3.00 28.37
N ALA A 127 39.66 -1.90 28.53
CA ALA A 127 39.03 -1.50 29.77
C ALA A 127 37.49 -1.58 29.58
N SER A 128 36.74 -1.87 30.62
CA SER A 128 35.29 -1.90 30.58
C SER A 128 34.70 -0.85 31.51
N ALA A 129 33.60 -0.19 31.02
CA ALA A 129 32.90 0.82 31.76
C ALA A 129 31.52 0.32 32.21
N ARG A 130 31.09 0.68 33.40
CA ARG A 130 29.74 0.49 33.88
C ARG A 130 28.99 1.81 33.79
N PHE A 131 27.83 1.79 33.19
CA PHE A 131 26.98 2.98 33.03
C PHE A 131 25.86 2.97 34.05
N ASP A 132 25.48 4.15 34.56
CA ASP A 132 24.26 4.30 35.36
C ASP A 132 23.07 4.24 34.43
N THR A 133 22.44 3.09 34.35
CA THR A 133 21.13 2.97 33.68
C THR A 133 20.10 3.56 34.63
N LYS A 134 19.67 4.80 34.41
CA LYS A 134 18.37 5.24 34.92
C LYS A 134 17.34 4.29 34.33
N ASP A 135 16.84 3.37 35.15
CA ASP A 135 15.87 2.37 34.78
C ASP A 135 14.67 3.02 34.06
N PRO A 136 14.35 2.64 32.85
CA PRO A 136 13.03 2.88 32.32
C PRO A 136 12.09 1.89 33.01
N GLN A 137 11.27 2.40 33.91
CA GLN A 137 10.10 1.79 34.56
C GLN A 137 10.13 0.27 34.82
N PRO A 138 9.83 -0.17 36.06
CA PRO A 138 9.74 -1.60 36.37
C PRO A 138 8.70 -2.26 35.45
N ALA A 139 9.10 -3.36 34.84
CA ALA A 139 8.21 -4.20 34.08
C ALA A 139 6.98 -4.52 34.92
N LEU A 140 5.81 -4.12 34.46
CA LEU A 140 4.54 -4.50 35.06
C LEU A 140 4.45 -6.02 35.08
N SER A 141 4.32 -6.58 36.27
CA SER A 141 3.93 -7.99 36.45
C SER A 141 2.60 -8.23 35.74
N PRO A 142 2.30 -9.43 35.25
CA PRO A 142 1.04 -9.74 34.57
C PRO A 142 -0.22 -9.44 35.36
N ASP A 143 -0.11 -9.14 36.65
CA ASP A 143 -1.23 -8.94 37.61
C ASP A 143 -1.47 -7.48 38.02
N GLY A 144 -0.78 -6.51 37.45
CA GLY A 144 -1.11 -5.09 37.58
C GLY A 144 -0.93 -4.49 38.99
N THR A 145 -0.16 -5.10 39.89
CA THR A 145 0.09 -4.58 41.24
C THR A 145 1.56 -4.15 41.39
N PRO A 146 1.82 -2.92 41.91
CA PRO A 146 3.19 -2.50 42.19
C PRO A 146 3.66 -3.15 43.49
N SER A 147 4.70 -3.95 43.41
CA SER A 147 5.38 -4.50 44.59
C SER A 147 6.59 -3.65 44.93
N GLY A 148 6.57 -3.00 46.09
CA GLY A 148 7.76 -2.39 46.64
C GLY A 148 7.45 -1.18 47.51
N THR A 149 7.37 -1.39 48.81
CA THR A 149 7.42 -0.35 49.83
C THR A 149 8.77 0.36 49.86
N PRO A 150 8.82 1.70 49.98
CA PRO A 150 10.07 2.42 50.12
C PRO A 150 10.62 2.25 51.53
N SER A 151 11.85 1.77 51.64
CA SER A 151 12.63 1.92 52.88
C SER A 151 13.51 3.15 52.73
N ASP A 152 13.24 4.12 53.60
CA ASP A 152 14.04 5.30 53.86
C ASP A 152 15.49 4.98 54.22
N THR A 153 16.29 5.94 53.91
CA THR A 153 17.59 6.35 54.47
C THR A 153 18.83 6.05 53.62
N ASN A 154 19.37 7.06 53.06
CA ASN A 154 20.69 7.65 53.22
C ASN A 154 21.11 8.41 51.95
N SER A 155 21.51 9.64 52.15
CA SER A 155 22.14 10.50 51.17
C SER A 155 23.35 9.79 50.51
N PRO A 156 23.52 9.90 49.18
CA PRO A 156 24.72 9.39 48.56
C PRO A 156 25.89 10.25 49.01
N GLN A 157 26.84 9.66 49.73
CA GLN A 157 28.21 10.17 49.76
C GLN A 157 28.74 10.02 48.31
N GLU A 158 29.21 11.11 47.73
CA GLU A 158 30.06 11.06 46.55
C GLU A 158 31.13 10.01 46.75
N PRO A 159 31.31 9.05 45.83
CA PRO A 159 32.47 8.15 45.87
C PRO A 159 33.71 9.00 45.57
N THR A 160 34.49 9.27 46.57
CA THR A 160 35.85 9.75 46.39
C THR A 160 36.62 8.66 45.65
N PRO A 161 37.18 8.94 44.46
CA PRO A 161 38.00 7.97 43.74
C PRO A 161 39.25 7.70 44.59
N THR A 162 39.34 6.49 45.13
CA THR A 162 40.60 6.01 45.69
C THR A 162 41.51 5.60 44.54
N MET A 163 42.05 6.57 43.85
CA MET A 163 43.16 6.41 42.96
C MET A 163 44.35 7.17 43.58
N ASP A 164 44.96 6.54 44.58
CA ASP A 164 46.30 6.91 45.02
C ASP A 164 47.27 6.01 44.27
N ARG A 165 47.66 6.41 43.06
CA ARG A 165 48.94 6.12 42.42
C ARG A 165 48.99 6.80 41.05
N ASP A 166 50.09 7.49 40.78
CA ASP A 166 50.48 8.06 39.49
C ASP A 166 50.63 6.95 38.42
N VAL A 167 49.54 6.50 37.84
CA VAL A 167 49.48 5.71 36.59
C VAL A 167 49.60 6.64 35.37
N SER A 168 50.12 7.85 35.59
CA SER A 168 49.87 9.00 34.71
C SER A 168 50.83 9.12 33.50
N ASP A 169 51.85 8.29 33.35
CA ASP A 169 52.85 8.55 32.31
C ASP A 169 52.77 7.70 31.04
N ASN A 170 51.98 6.59 31.04
CA ASN A 170 51.83 5.69 29.88
C ASN A 170 50.42 5.69 29.27
N LEU A 171 49.50 6.41 29.85
CA LEU A 171 48.23 6.73 29.20
C LEU A 171 48.47 7.84 28.17
N PHE A 172 47.96 7.68 26.95
CA PHE A 172 47.70 8.85 26.12
C PHE A 172 47.00 9.86 27.04
N ARG A 173 47.63 10.99 27.35
CA ARG A 173 47.11 11.94 28.34
C ARG A 173 45.65 12.21 27.98
N PRO A 174 44.70 11.89 28.87
CA PRO A 174 43.31 12.25 28.61
C PRO A 174 43.29 13.76 28.49
N ASP A 175 42.79 14.26 27.36
CA ASP A 175 42.55 15.68 27.19
C ASP A 175 41.63 16.13 28.31
N ALA A 176 41.95 17.25 29.00
CA ALA A 176 41.08 17.77 30.04
C ALA A 176 39.69 17.99 29.47
N ALA A 177 38.70 17.46 30.14
CA ALA A 177 37.33 17.56 29.71
C ALA A 177 36.92 19.02 29.46
N ASP A 178 36.48 19.32 28.23
CA ASP A 178 35.97 20.65 27.91
C ASP A 178 34.58 20.83 28.60
N ASP A 179 34.50 21.76 29.53
CA ASP A 179 33.29 22.05 30.29
C ASP A 179 32.12 22.62 29.45
N SER A 180 32.38 22.89 28.15
CA SER A 180 31.39 23.41 27.23
C SER A 180 30.56 22.34 26.51
N MET A 181 30.91 21.03 26.61
CA MET A 181 30.19 19.95 25.97
C MET A 181 29.00 19.47 26.84
N SER A 182 27.80 19.47 26.30
CA SER A 182 26.65 18.84 26.93
C SER A 182 26.81 17.33 26.85
N TRP A 183 26.85 16.66 27.95
CA TRP A 183 27.08 15.21 28.03
C TRP A 183 25.78 14.46 27.91
N SER A 184 25.75 13.51 27.02
CA SER A 184 24.67 12.54 26.91
C SER A 184 24.50 11.72 28.19
N GLU A 185 23.40 11.00 28.32
CA GLU A 185 22.98 10.24 29.49
C GLU A 185 23.92 9.13 29.97
N HIS A 186 25.06 8.96 29.31
CA HIS A 186 26.05 7.89 29.59
C HIS A 186 27.13 8.36 30.56
N GLN A 187 26.79 8.55 31.83
CA GLN A 187 27.82 8.72 32.86
C GLN A 187 28.41 7.36 33.21
N VAL A 188 29.74 7.22 33.04
CA VAL A 188 30.47 6.06 33.54
C VAL A 188 30.53 6.13 35.06
N THR A 189 29.96 5.11 35.72
CA THR A 189 29.95 5.01 37.18
C THR A 189 31.11 4.23 37.75
N GLU A 190 31.63 3.27 36.97
CA GLU A 190 32.75 2.43 37.35
C GLU A 190 33.59 2.10 36.11
N LEU A 191 34.89 2.16 36.24
CA LEU A 191 35.82 1.78 35.16
C LEU A 191 36.67 0.61 35.69
N THR A 192 36.58 -0.51 34.99
CA THR A 192 37.37 -1.72 35.28
C THR A 192 38.56 -1.75 34.35
N LEU A 193 39.74 -1.66 34.89
CA LEU A 193 41.03 -1.66 34.17
C LEU A 193 41.60 -3.07 34.11
N PRO A 194 42.53 -3.37 33.20
CA PRO A 194 43.43 -4.53 33.32
C PRO A 194 44.17 -4.53 34.66
N PHE A 195 44.69 -5.69 35.05
CA PHE A 195 45.46 -5.79 36.30
C PHE A 195 46.64 -4.81 36.28
N ASP A 196 47.04 -4.31 37.47
CA ASP A 196 47.87 -3.14 37.66
C ASP A 196 49.17 -3.15 36.82
N ASP A 197 49.93 -4.26 36.87
CA ASP A 197 51.22 -4.36 36.16
C ASP A 197 51.04 -4.27 34.62
N LEU A 198 49.92 -4.80 34.09
CA LEU A 198 49.63 -4.71 32.65
C LEU A 198 49.17 -3.31 32.27
N ALA A 199 48.34 -2.69 33.10
CA ALA A 199 47.79 -1.35 32.85
C ALA A 199 48.91 -0.27 32.77
N GLU A 200 50.08 -0.50 33.42
CA GLU A 200 51.21 0.40 33.37
C GLU A 200 51.97 0.38 32.02
N VAL A 201 51.87 -0.71 31.25
CA VAL A 201 52.70 -0.91 30.03
C VAL A 201 51.88 -0.85 28.72
N VAL A 202 50.56 -0.82 28.79
CA VAL A 202 49.67 -0.81 27.60
C VAL A 202 48.90 0.50 27.48
N THR A 203 48.46 0.80 26.25
CA THR A 203 47.46 1.86 26.02
C THR A 203 46.07 1.31 26.39
N LEU A 204 45.27 2.10 27.11
CA LEU A 204 43.91 1.67 27.50
C LEU A 204 42.87 2.16 26.53
N GLY A 205 41.92 1.29 26.19
CA GLY A 205 40.76 1.64 25.40
C GLY A 205 39.48 1.01 25.97
N VAL A 206 38.38 1.77 26.03
CA VAL A 206 37.12 1.28 26.62
C VAL A 206 36.26 0.59 25.57
N SER A 207 35.89 -0.68 25.81
CA SER A 207 35.25 -1.53 24.79
C SER A 207 33.75 -1.34 24.65
N ASN A 208 33.06 -1.18 25.76
CA ASN A 208 31.58 -1.18 25.79
C ASN A 208 30.96 0.20 25.59
N ALA A 209 31.67 1.08 24.88
CA ALA A 209 31.24 2.41 24.49
C ALA A 209 30.22 2.37 23.34
N THR A 210 29.21 1.50 23.43
CA THR A 210 28.26 1.26 22.33
C THR A 210 26.82 1.41 22.80
N GLN A 211 25.97 1.94 21.93
CA GLN A 211 24.54 2.05 22.17
C GLN A 211 23.75 0.99 21.39
N GLN A 212 22.91 0.26 22.11
CA GLN A 212 21.99 -0.69 21.51
C GLN A 212 20.74 0.03 21.03
N SER A 213 20.37 -0.15 19.76
CA SER A 213 19.10 0.34 19.19
C SER A 213 17.91 -0.43 19.75
N PRO A 214 16.66 0.11 19.67
CA PRO A 214 15.45 -0.56 20.14
C PRO A 214 15.18 -1.95 19.55
N ASP A 215 15.74 -2.24 18.38
CA ASP A 215 15.67 -3.55 17.71
C ASP A 215 16.75 -4.55 18.21
N GLY A 216 17.57 -4.15 19.18
CA GLY A 216 18.58 -4.99 19.79
C GLY A 216 19.95 -4.95 19.10
N PHE A 217 20.10 -4.24 17.98
CA PHE A 217 21.37 -4.15 17.25
C PHE A 217 22.22 -2.96 17.72
N ILE A 218 23.54 -3.12 17.67
CA ILE A 218 24.50 -2.06 17.97
C ILE A 218 24.92 -1.39 16.66
N ARG A 219 24.63 -0.09 16.51
CA ARG A 219 24.93 0.72 15.32
C ARG A 219 25.61 2.03 15.64
N GLN A 220 25.66 2.36 16.91
CA GLN A 220 26.25 3.60 17.39
C GLN A 220 27.26 3.31 18.46
N ALA A 221 28.34 4.06 18.45
CA ALA A 221 29.41 3.99 19.44
C ALA A 221 29.82 5.40 19.86
N ALA A 222 30.19 5.55 21.12
CA ALA A 222 30.87 6.75 21.59
C ALA A 222 32.33 6.67 21.19
N LEU A 223 32.91 7.79 20.80
CA LEU A 223 34.33 7.87 20.52
C LEU A 223 35.16 7.98 21.80
N PHE A 224 34.59 8.62 22.82
CA PHE A 224 35.21 8.78 24.13
C PHE A 224 34.18 8.60 25.25
N LEU A 225 34.72 8.29 26.42
CA LEU A 225 33.95 8.13 27.65
C LEU A 225 34.55 9.01 28.73
N ARG A 226 33.73 9.58 29.63
CA ARG A 226 34.20 10.33 30.77
C ARG A 226 34.07 9.51 32.05
N TYR A 227 35.10 9.55 32.82
CA TYR A 227 35.08 9.04 34.18
C TYR A 227 35.76 10.07 35.12
N GLY A 228 34.97 10.66 36.01
CA GLY A 228 35.40 11.83 36.76
C GLY A 228 35.71 13.02 35.85
N ASN A 229 36.92 13.59 35.99
CA ASN A 229 37.40 14.71 35.17
C ASN A 229 38.27 14.27 33.99
N LEU A 230 38.35 12.97 33.73
CA LEU A 230 39.22 12.41 32.67
C LEU A 230 38.34 11.87 31.53
N GLN A 231 38.88 12.03 30.32
CA GLN A 231 38.26 11.49 29.09
C GLN A 231 39.12 10.31 28.62
N TYR A 232 38.48 9.18 28.34
CA TYR A 232 39.08 7.96 27.83
C TYR A 232 38.63 7.69 26.42
N ASP A 233 39.54 7.31 25.54
CA ASP A 233 39.19 6.87 24.19
C ASP A 233 38.46 5.52 24.23
N SER A 234 37.53 5.31 23.30
CA SER A 234 37.01 3.96 23.06
C SER A 234 38.12 3.07 22.49
N PHE A 235 37.99 1.75 22.67
CA PHE A 235 39.02 0.79 22.28
C PHE A 235 39.43 0.92 20.81
N ALA A 236 38.47 1.01 19.90
CA ALA A 236 38.73 1.20 18.48
C ALA A 236 39.38 2.56 18.17
N VAL A 237 39.04 3.63 18.92
CA VAL A 237 39.68 4.95 18.76
C VAL A 237 41.13 4.92 19.25
N ALA A 238 41.40 4.27 20.38
CA ALA A 238 42.75 4.10 20.88
C ALA A 238 43.64 3.36 19.87
N MET A 239 43.15 2.26 19.32
CA MET A 239 43.83 1.52 18.24
C MET A 239 44.05 2.38 16.99
N TYR A 240 43.01 3.11 16.54
CA TYR A 240 43.11 3.98 15.37
C TYR A 240 44.17 5.08 15.56
N LYS A 241 44.16 5.77 16.69
CA LYS A 241 45.17 6.80 17.03
C LYS A 241 46.56 6.23 17.06
N GLN A 242 46.76 5.07 17.69
CA GLN A 242 48.07 4.38 17.78
C GLN A 242 48.58 3.99 16.38
N HIS A 243 47.72 3.41 15.55
CA HIS A 243 48.05 3.06 14.15
C HIS A 243 48.48 4.30 13.35
N GLN A 244 47.69 5.38 13.40
CA GLN A 244 48.04 6.64 12.70
C GLN A 244 49.39 7.23 13.24
N SER A 245 49.64 7.12 14.55
CA SER A 245 50.87 7.58 15.14
C SER A 245 52.10 6.80 14.64
N VAL A 246 51.99 5.48 14.53
CA VAL A 246 53.04 4.62 13.97
C VAL A 246 53.34 4.95 12.52
N LEU A 247 52.31 5.26 11.74
CA LEU A 247 52.44 5.68 10.34
C LEU A 247 52.89 7.14 10.16
N GLY A 248 52.94 7.92 11.22
CA GLY A 248 53.25 9.35 11.18
C GLY A 248 52.16 10.18 10.47
N LEU A 249 50.92 9.71 10.46
CA LEU A 249 49.78 10.35 9.82
C LEU A 249 48.92 11.08 10.85
N PRO A 250 48.29 12.21 10.48
CA PRO A 250 47.31 12.86 11.35
C PRO A 250 46.03 12.02 11.40
N TYR A 251 45.47 11.82 12.57
CA TYR A 251 44.15 11.20 12.71
C TYR A 251 43.02 12.23 12.58
N ARG A 252 41.89 11.80 12.08
CA ARG A 252 40.64 12.57 12.04
C ARG A 252 39.54 11.71 12.62
N LEU A 253 38.80 12.26 13.57
CA LEU A 253 37.62 11.59 14.12
C LEU A 253 36.36 12.03 13.35
N PRO A 254 35.38 11.16 13.22
CA PRO A 254 34.11 11.49 12.57
C PRO A 254 33.32 12.53 13.36
N GLU A 255 32.39 13.22 12.67
CA GLU A 255 31.42 14.10 13.33
C GLU A 255 30.44 13.27 14.16
N LEU A 256 30.14 13.77 15.37
CA LEU A 256 29.21 13.15 16.30
C LEU A 256 27.80 13.66 16.08
N ASP A 257 26.81 12.84 16.40
CA ASP A 257 25.42 13.28 16.42
C ASP A 257 25.08 14.14 17.66
N SER A 258 23.81 14.51 17.82
CA SER A 258 23.34 15.30 18.96
C SER A 258 23.45 14.58 20.32
N GLN A 259 23.68 13.28 20.32
CA GLN A 259 23.91 12.44 21.50
C GLN A 259 25.40 12.11 21.72
N GLU A 260 26.30 12.73 20.97
CA GLU A 260 27.72 12.50 20.99
C GLU A 260 28.17 11.08 20.59
N LEU A 261 27.34 10.43 19.76
CA LEU A 261 27.59 9.12 19.21
C LEU A 261 27.87 9.22 17.72
N PHE A 262 28.68 8.31 17.20
CA PHE A 262 28.82 8.14 15.78
C PHE A 262 28.19 6.83 15.33
N SER A 263 27.55 6.88 14.17
CA SER A 263 26.92 5.71 13.55
C SER A 263 27.92 5.03 12.62
N PHE A 264 28.04 3.72 12.73
CA PHE A 264 28.94 2.91 11.92
C PHE A 264 28.20 1.74 11.25
N ASN A 265 28.83 1.18 10.22
CA ASN A 265 28.34 -0.03 9.56
C ASN A 265 28.94 -1.27 10.19
N THR A 266 28.10 -2.22 10.57
CA THR A 266 28.54 -3.50 11.10
C THR A 266 28.79 -4.49 9.95
N ILE A 267 29.97 -5.06 9.86
CA ILE A 267 30.28 -6.13 8.90
C ILE A 267 30.04 -7.47 9.59
N TRP A 268 28.99 -8.14 9.14
CA TRP A 268 28.46 -9.37 9.75
C TRP A 268 29.14 -10.65 9.28
N ASN A 269 29.97 -10.56 8.23
CA ASN A 269 30.57 -11.73 7.62
C ASN A 269 32.06 -11.81 7.99
N THR A 270 32.38 -12.74 8.86
CA THR A 270 33.76 -13.02 9.26
C THR A 270 34.66 -13.36 8.10
N LYS A 271 34.12 -13.99 7.07
CA LYS A 271 34.88 -14.28 5.83
C LYS A 271 35.34 -13.02 5.11
N SER A 272 34.85 -11.84 5.53
CA SER A 272 35.30 -10.56 4.98
C SER A 272 36.61 -10.10 5.57
N TYR A 273 36.85 -10.31 6.87
CA TYR A 273 38.15 -10.01 7.51
C TYR A 273 39.15 -11.15 7.34
N GLN A 274 40.39 -10.81 7.33
CA GLN A 274 41.47 -11.81 7.41
C GLN A 274 41.53 -12.34 8.83
N THR A 275 41.34 -13.65 8.99
CA THR A 275 41.34 -14.31 10.30
C THR A 275 42.41 -15.36 10.39
N ILE A 276 43.11 -15.40 11.52
CA ILE A 276 44.11 -16.41 11.86
C ILE A 276 43.74 -16.98 13.24
N SER A 277 43.56 -18.28 13.34
CA SER A 277 43.36 -18.94 14.64
C SER A 277 44.61 -18.84 15.50
N VAL A 278 44.46 -18.67 16.82
CA VAL A 278 45.59 -18.69 17.75
C VAL A 278 46.45 -19.96 17.58
N CYS A 279 45.83 -21.12 17.35
CA CYS A 279 46.55 -22.35 17.12
C CYS A 279 47.36 -22.37 15.82
N ASP A 280 46.84 -21.77 14.72
CA ASP A 280 47.59 -21.65 13.46
C ASP A 280 48.73 -20.64 13.59
N LEU A 281 48.51 -19.53 14.32
CA LEU A 281 49.54 -18.55 14.60
C LEU A 281 50.73 -19.16 15.34
N LEU A 282 50.47 -19.82 16.47
CA LEU A 282 51.53 -20.41 17.30
C LEU A 282 52.17 -21.64 16.66
N SER A 283 51.48 -22.35 15.78
CA SER A 283 52.08 -23.43 14.99
C SER A 283 52.90 -22.95 13.78
N GLY A 284 52.85 -21.64 13.46
CA GLY A 284 53.52 -21.08 12.29
C GLY A 284 52.82 -21.39 10.96
N ASN A 285 51.56 -21.79 10.99
CA ASN A 285 50.81 -22.20 9.81
C ASN A 285 49.94 -21.04 9.26
N TYR A 286 50.55 -19.88 8.98
CA TYR A 286 49.90 -18.70 8.46
C TYR A 286 50.80 -17.89 7.53
N ASP A 287 50.22 -16.98 6.77
CA ASP A 287 50.97 -16.04 5.92
C ASP A 287 51.38 -14.80 6.74
N LYS A 288 52.66 -14.59 6.94
CA LYS A 288 53.22 -13.45 7.69
C LYS A 288 52.86 -12.09 7.09
N ASN A 289 52.57 -12.03 5.78
CA ASN A 289 52.11 -10.80 5.14
C ASN A 289 50.76 -10.32 5.66
N LEU A 290 49.99 -11.19 6.32
CA LEU A 290 48.70 -10.83 6.93
C LEU A 290 48.84 -10.05 8.24
N LEU A 291 50.04 -9.95 8.78
CA LEU A 291 50.35 -9.25 10.04
C LEU A 291 51.19 -7.99 9.80
N SER A 292 52.07 -8.02 8.80
CA SER A 292 52.98 -6.89 8.52
C SER A 292 52.22 -5.65 8.06
N ASP A 293 52.41 -4.53 8.72
CA ASP A 293 51.72 -3.25 8.52
C ASP A 293 50.24 -3.25 8.80
N HIS A 294 49.69 -4.33 9.41
CA HIS A 294 48.25 -4.46 9.74
C HIS A 294 47.95 -4.05 11.19
N MET A 295 46.70 -3.68 11.42
CA MET A 295 46.11 -3.60 12.75
C MET A 295 45.57 -4.97 13.11
N VAL A 296 46.01 -5.50 14.23
CA VAL A 296 45.70 -6.85 14.68
C VAL A 296 44.81 -6.77 15.92
N LEU A 297 43.62 -7.39 15.85
CA LEU A 297 42.77 -7.59 17.02
C LEU A 297 42.86 -9.04 17.46
N ILE A 298 43.03 -9.25 18.75
CA ILE A 298 43.09 -10.58 19.39
C ILE A 298 41.89 -10.68 20.33
N GLY A 299 41.03 -11.66 20.13
CA GLY A 299 39.83 -11.81 20.97
C GLY A 299 39.10 -13.11 20.75
N GLU A 300 38.13 -13.35 21.63
CA GLU A 300 37.23 -14.50 21.54
C GLU A 300 36.36 -14.41 20.31
N TYR A 301 36.20 -15.53 19.61
CA TYR A 301 35.39 -15.64 18.42
C TYR A 301 34.59 -16.94 18.44
N GLN A 302 33.30 -16.83 18.42
CA GLN A 302 32.38 -17.97 18.20
C GLN A 302 31.82 -17.90 16.78
N ASP A 303 31.98 -18.98 16.01
CA ASP A 303 31.51 -19.04 14.63
C ASP A 303 29.96 -18.91 14.58
N PRO A 304 29.44 -17.84 13.99
CA PRO A 304 27.97 -17.64 13.90
C PRO A 304 27.25 -18.69 13.06
N SER A 305 27.96 -19.57 12.35
CA SER A 305 27.32 -20.61 11.55
C SER A 305 26.69 -21.74 12.39
N GLN A 306 27.01 -21.84 13.68
CA GLN A 306 26.48 -22.87 14.57
C GLN A 306 25.24 -22.47 15.36
N GLU A 307 24.91 -21.18 15.46
CA GLU A 307 23.69 -20.69 16.10
C GLU A 307 22.97 -19.64 15.24
N ASN A 308 21.63 -19.63 15.32
CA ASN A 308 20.78 -18.72 14.52
C ASN A 308 21.30 -17.27 14.50
N LEU A 309 21.75 -16.83 13.35
CA LEU A 309 22.45 -15.56 13.06
C LEU A 309 21.78 -14.28 13.60
N ILE A 310 20.49 -14.31 13.92
CA ILE A 310 19.72 -13.16 14.37
C ILE A 310 19.82 -12.96 15.89
N THR A 311 20.08 -14.02 16.65
CA THR A 311 20.07 -13.99 18.11
C THR A 311 21.41 -13.65 18.76
N ASN A 312 22.51 -13.93 18.10
CA ASN A 312 23.83 -13.88 18.75
C ASN A 312 24.45 -12.49 18.87
N LEU A 313 24.17 -11.58 17.94
CA LEU A 313 24.65 -10.19 18.03
C LEU A 313 23.74 -9.27 18.85
N THR A 314 22.55 -9.75 19.22
CA THR A 314 21.55 -8.93 19.92
C THR A 314 21.45 -9.21 21.41
N MET A 315 21.88 -10.35 21.91
CA MET A 315 21.55 -10.78 23.28
C MET A 315 22.71 -10.95 24.24
N ARG A 316 23.95 -10.90 23.79
CA ARG A 316 25.09 -10.99 24.72
C ARG A 316 25.60 -9.61 25.12
N ARG A 317 25.02 -9.06 26.19
CA ARG A 317 25.57 -7.88 26.89
C ARG A 317 26.97 -8.11 27.44
N ASP A 318 27.42 -9.34 27.52
CA ASP A 318 28.61 -9.74 28.24
C ASP A 318 29.69 -10.38 27.34
N THR A 319 29.46 -10.60 26.05
CA THR A 319 30.49 -11.07 25.11
C THR A 319 30.98 -9.93 24.25
N GLN A 320 32.22 -9.57 24.50
CA GLN A 320 32.99 -8.66 23.69
C GLN A 320 33.17 -9.30 22.31
N ASP A 321 32.50 -8.76 21.32
CA ASP A 321 32.57 -9.31 19.97
C ASP A 321 33.69 -8.59 19.21
N ILE A 322 34.78 -9.30 18.96
CA ILE A 322 35.92 -8.81 18.17
C ILE A 322 35.46 -8.22 16.81
N LEU A 323 34.39 -8.73 16.23
CA LEU A 323 33.82 -8.21 14.99
C LEU A 323 33.19 -6.83 15.15
N LEU A 324 32.64 -6.54 16.32
CA LEU A 324 32.11 -5.23 16.63
C LEU A 324 33.21 -4.19 16.66
N GLN A 325 34.30 -4.49 17.36
CA GLN A 325 35.46 -3.61 17.43
C GLN A 325 36.14 -3.44 16.05
N ALA A 326 36.24 -4.51 15.28
CA ALA A 326 36.74 -4.45 13.91
C ALA A 326 35.86 -3.58 12.99
N SER A 327 34.53 -3.65 13.14
CA SER A 327 33.57 -2.83 12.36
C SER A 327 33.69 -1.34 12.72
N ILE A 328 33.83 -1.03 14.02
CA ILE A 328 34.06 0.35 14.50
C ILE A 328 35.36 0.87 13.94
N LEU A 329 36.42 0.10 14.09
CA LEU A 329 37.78 0.44 13.61
C LEU A 329 37.81 0.68 12.10
N GLN A 330 37.16 -0.17 11.32
CA GLN A 330 37.04 0.01 9.88
C GLN A 330 36.31 1.29 9.51
N SER A 331 35.21 1.63 10.24
CA SER A 331 34.48 2.87 9.99
C SER A 331 35.31 4.11 10.28
N LEU A 332 36.18 4.05 11.31
CA LEU A 332 37.16 5.10 11.63
C LEU A 332 38.22 5.24 10.53
N LEU A 333 38.78 4.13 10.03
CA LEU A 333 39.79 4.12 8.97
C LEU A 333 39.23 4.72 7.67
N ASN A 334 38.04 4.26 7.27
CA ASN A 334 37.40 4.69 6.04
C ASN A 334 36.76 6.08 6.15
N GLN A 335 36.77 6.68 7.35
CA GLN A 335 36.06 7.93 7.66
C GLN A 335 34.58 7.90 7.16
N ARG A 336 33.98 6.72 7.20
CA ARG A 336 32.60 6.50 6.76
C ARG A 336 31.71 6.43 8.00
N THR A 337 31.02 7.53 8.22
CA THR A 337 29.89 7.57 9.16
C THR A 337 28.61 7.25 8.43
N VAL A 338 27.68 6.59 9.11
CA VAL A 338 26.33 6.41 8.61
C VAL A 338 25.51 7.63 9.03
N GLU A 339 25.32 8.55 8.10
CA GLU A 339 24.48 9.70 8.34
C GLU A 339 23.00 9.32 8.18
N ASN A 340 22.23 9.55 9.22
CA ASN A 340 20.78 9.51 9.10
C ASN A 340 20.34 10.70 8.24
N THR A 341 19.74 10.42 7.07
CA THR A 341 19.18 11.48 6.25
C THR A 341 18.13 12.24 7.06
N HIS A 342 18.14 13.58 6.95
CA HIS A 342 17.26 14.43 7.75
C HIS A 342 15.77 13.98 7.60
N PRO A 343 15.06 13.64 8.71
CA PRO A 343 13.76 12.99 8.66
C PRO A 343 12.72 13.76 7.83
N LEU A 344 12.73 15.09 7.93
CA LEU A 344 11.83 15.95 7.18
C LEU A 344 12.10 15.91 5.68
N LEU A 345 13.39 15.93 5.26
CA LEU A 345 13.75 15.87 3.84
C LEU A 345 13.33 14.52 3.23
N GLN A 346 13.58 13.44 3.96
CA GLN A 346 13.21 12.07 3.56
C GLN A 346 11.68 11.93 3.44
N ALA A 347 10.93 12.44 4.43
CA ALA A 347 9.48 12.43 4.42
C ALA A 347 8.89 13.20 3.21
N ILE A 348 9.39 14.38 2.93
CA ILE A 348 8.96 15.18 1.76
C ILE A 348 9.27 14.43 0.46
N LEU A 349 10.48 13.87 0.32
CA LEU A 349 10.89 13.14 -0.86
C LEU A 349 9.99 11.91 -1.10
N PHE A 350 9.71 11.13 -0.08
CA PHE A 350 8.83 9.97 -0.17
C PHE A 350 7.39 10.36 -0.53
N GLY A 351 6.86 11.41 0.10
CA GLY A 351 5.54 11.92 -0.22
C GLY A 351 5.42 12.33 -1.70
N ILE A 352 6.42 13.03 -2.22
CA ILE A 352 6.45 13.45 -3.64
C ILE A 352 6.57 12.22 -4.56
N LEU A 353 7.47 11.28 -4.27
CA LEU A 353 7.69 10.10 -5.11
C LEU A 353 6.44 9.21 -5.18
N ILE A 354 5.79 8.93 -4.05
CA ILE A 354 4.60 8.10 -3.97
C ILE A 354 3.41 8.80 -4.65
N GLY A 355 3.22 10.09 -4.39
CA GLY A 355 2.18 10.87 -5.04
C GLY A 355 2.37 10.94 -6.55
N ALA A 356 3.58 11.20 -7.03
CA ALA A 356 3.90 11.21 -8.46
C ALA A 356 3.71 9.85 -9.10
N PHE A 357 4.13 8.77 -8.43
CA PHE A 357 3.93 7.41 -8.90
C PHE A 357 2.45 7.11 -9.13
N TYR A 358 1.60 7.38 -8.14
CA TYR A 358 0.16 7.18 -8.26
C TYR A 358 -0.45 8.03 -9.39
N LEU A 359 -0.11 9.33 -9.45
CA LEU A 359 -0.62 10.26 -10.45
C LEU A 359 -0.28 9.82 -11.89
N CYS A 360 0.94 9.34 -12.12
CA CYS A 360 1.41 8.94 -13.45
C CYS A 360 0.78 7.64 -13.95
N PHE A 361 0.48 6.70 -13.04
CA PHE A 361 0.15 5.33 -13.42
C PHE A 361 -1.31 4.92 -13.16
N ALA A 362 -2.08 5.61 -12.30
CA ALA A 362 -3.43 5.24 -11.90
C ALA A 362 -4.44 5.07 -13.05
N ASN A 363 -4.23 5.74 -14.19
CA ASN A 363 -5.15 5.71 -15.35
C ASN A 363 -4.59 4.91 -16.54
N ARG A 364 -3.64 4.01 -16.29
CA ARG A 364 -3.03 3.17 -17.33
C ARG A 364 -3.66 1.78 -17.38
N LYS A 365 -3.30 0.99 -18.40
CA LYS A 365 -3.74 -0.41 -18.47
C LYS A 365 -3.19 -1.23 -17.31
N ILE A 366 -3.93 -2.20 -16.83
CA ILE A 366 -3.61 -3.01 -15.63
C ILE A 366 -2.19 -3.60 -15.71
N TRP A 367 -1.81 -4.21 -16.84
CA TRP A 367 -0.47 -4.78 -16.98
C TRP A 367 0.65 -3.74 -16.84
N PHE A 368 0.39 -2.50 -17.34
CA PHE A 368 1.34 -1.39 -17.26
C PHE A 368 1.48 -0.88 -15.81
N MET A 369 0.39 -0.87 -15.06
CA MET A 369 0.39 -0.54 -13.62
C MET A 369 1.25 -1.56 -12.85
N PHE A 370 1.09 -2.85 -13.16
CA PHE A 370 1.89 -3.91 -12.54
C PHE A 370 3.38 -3.80 -12.88
N VAL A 371 3.72 -3.63 -14.15
CA VAL A 371 5.12 -3.44 -14.58
C VAL A 371 5.73 -2.20 -13.92
N SER A 372 5.00 -1.08 -13.87
CA SER A 372 5.49 0.14 -13.23
C SER A 372 5.73 -0.03 -11.73
N PHE A 373 4.88 -0.81 -11.04
CA PHE A 373 5.08 -1.16 -9.64
C PHE A 373 6.37 -1.95 -9.42
N VAL A 374 6.61 -2.99 -10.24
CA VAL A 374 7.83 -3.80 -10.15
C VAL A 374 9.08 -2.95 -10.41
N VAL A 375 9.04 -2.10 -11.45
CA VAL A 375 10.14 -1.18 -11.77
C VAL A 375 10.37 -0.18 -10.65
N TYR A 376 9.31 0.39 -10.07
CA TYR A 376 9.42 1.31 -8.95
C TYR A 376 10.08 0.64 -7.74
N ALA A 377 9.57 -0.54 -7.32
CA ALA A 377 10.10 -1.27 -6.18
C ALA A 377 11.56 -1.68 -6.37
N ALA A 378 11.92 -2.20 -7.56
CA ALA A 378 13.29 -2.58 -7.88
C ALA A 378 14.24 -1.37 -7.93
N SER A 379 13.80 -0.26 -8.56
CA SER A 379 14.60 0.96 -8.63
C SER A 379 14.80 1.58 -7.24
N PHE A 380 13.75 1.60 -6.43
CA PHE A 380 13.82 2.12 -5.06
C PHE A 380 14.77 1.27 -4.20
N PHE A 381 14.63 -0.06 -4.27
CA PHE A 381 15.52 -1.00 -3.58
C PHE A 381 16.98 -0.81 -3.99
N LEU A 382 17.25 -0.67 -5.29
CA LEU A 382 18.60 -0.41 -5.80
C LEU A 382 19.14 0.95 -5.31
N CYS A 383 18.33 2.00 -5.36
CA CYS A 383 18.72 3.32 -4.86
C CYS A 383 19.02 3.29 -3.37
N ALA A 384 18.21 2.59 -2.57
CA ALA A 384 18.42 2.45 -1.13
C ALA A 384 19.71 1.69 -0.82
N THR A 385 19.99 0.58 -1.55
CA THR A 385 21.25 -0.17 -1.41
C THR A 385 22.47 0.69 -1.76
N VAL A 386 22.41 1.46 -2.85
CA VAL A 386 23.50 2.37 -3.26
C VAL A 386 23.68 3.53 -2.27
N ALA A 387 22.60 4.10 -1.75
CA ALA A 387 22.68 5.16 -0.75
C ALA A 387 23.30 4.63 0.55
N ASN A 388 22.85 3.45 0.97
CA ASN A 388 23.38 2.77 2.16
C ASN A 388 24.87 2.47 2.04
N SER A 389 25.33 1.99 0.89
CA SER A 389 26.77 1.76 0.63
C SER A 389 27.61 3.05 0.64
N ARG A 390 26.96 4.22 0.52
CA ARG A 390 27.62 5.53 0.64
C ARG A 390 27.48 6.16 2.03
N GLY A 391 26.95 5.44 3.01
CA GLY A 391 26.74 5.93 4.37
C GLY A 391 25.48 6.76 4.58
N HIS A 392 24.53 6.78 3.61
CA HIS A 392 23.26 7.48 3.78
C HIS A 392 22.13 6.49 4.07
N ARG A 393 21.59 6.52 5.27
CA ARG A 393 20.50 5.64 5.69
C ARG A 393 19.16 6.14 5.17
N ILE A 394 18.48 5.32 4.38
CA ILE A 394 17.15 5.61 3.83
C ILE A 394 16.17 4.56 4.34
N LEU A 395 15.00 5.00 4.85
CA LEU A 395 13.89 4.13 5.24
C LEU A 395 13.40 3.34 4.01
N LEU A 396 13.25 2.03 4.16
CA LEU A 396 12.92 1.12 3.07
C LEU A 396 11.48 0.65 3.11
N LEU A 397 10.99 0.35 4.31
CA LEU A 397 9.69 -0.28 4.51
C LEU A 397 8.54 0.63 4.08
N ILE A 398 8.56 1.90 4.49
CA ILE A 398 7.47 2.84 4.24
C ILE A 398 7.21 3.04 2.74
N PRO A 399 8.21 3.36 1.88
CA PRO A 399 7.99 3.49 0.45
C PRO A 399 7.47 2.22 -0.23
N LEU A 400 7.92 1.03 0.22
CA LEU A 400 7.46 -0.24 -0.33
C LEU A 400 6.00 -0.54 0.06
N VAL A 401 5.62 -0.32 1.32
CA VAL A 401 4.24 -0.48 1.80
C VAL A 401 3.30 0.46 1.03
N TYR A 402 3.71 1.73 0.87
CA TYR A 402 2.91 2.69 0.09
C TYR A 402 2.87 2.40 -1.41
N ALA A 403 3.90 1.78 -1.96
CA ALA A 403 3.86 1.29 -3.35
C ALA A 403 2.81 0.20 -3.53
N VAL A 404 2.74 -0.77 -2.58
CA VAL A 404 1.69 -1.80 -2.56
C VAL A 404 0.30 -1.19 -2.39
N LEU A 405 0.15 -0.28 -1.43
CA LEU A 405 -1.12 0.43 -1.20
C LEU A 405 -1.56 1.22 -2.44
N SER A 406 -0.62 1.92 -3.08
CA SER A 406 -0.85 2.63 -4.33
C SER A 406 -1.34 1.69 -5.44
N MET A 407 -0.73 0.52 -5.58
CA MET A 407 -1.15 -0.49 -6.56
C MET A 407 -2.56 -1.00 -6.29
N ILE A 408 -2.91 -1.28 -5.03
CA ILE A 408 -4.26 -1.72 -4.64
C ILE A 408 -5.30 -0.63 -4.97
N LEU A 409 -5.01 0.63 -4.62
CA LEU A 409 -5.89 1.75 -4.91
C LEU A 409 -6.03 2.02 -6.42
N MET A 410 -4.96 1.87 -7.20
CA MET A 410 -5.02 1.97 -8.66
C MET A 410 -5.94 0.89 -9.26
N LEU A 411 -5.82 -0.35 -8.78
CA LEU A 411 -6.65 -1.46 -9.22
C LEU A 411 -8.12 -1.22 -8.85
N LEU A 412 -8.39 -0.80 -7.61
CA LEU A 412 -9.74 -0.47 -7.14
C LEU A 412 -10.35 0.66 -7.96
N GLN A 413 -9.60 1.72 -8.22
CA GLN A 413 -10.03 2.83 -9.07
C GLN A 413 -10.36 2.34 -10.48
N HIS A 414 -9.51 1.52 -11.08
CA HIS A 414 -9.74 0.97 -12.42
C HIS A 414 -11.02 0.12 -12.48
N LEU A 415 -11.23 -0.75 -11.51
CA LEU A 415 -12.45 -1.58 -11.40
C LEU A 415 -13.71 -0.72 -11.23
N LEU A 416 -13.64 0.29 -10.35
CA LEU A 416 -14.77 1.20 -10.11
C LEU A 416 -15.17 1.94 -11.38
N PHE A 417 -14.21 2.55 -12.09
CA PHE A 417 -14.51 3.31 -13.31
C PHE A 417 -14.96 2.41 -14.45
N SER A 418 -14.39 1.24 -14.61
CA SER A 418 -14.83 0.25 -15.60
C SER A 418 -16.27 -0.18 -15.36
N THR A 419 -16.64 -0.40 -14.09
CA THR A 419 -18.04 -0.73 -13.72
C THR A 419 -19.00 0.42 -14.00
N LEU A 420 -18.61 1.66 -13.64
CA LEU A 420 -19.42 2.84 -13.91
C LEU A 420 -19.62 3.10 -15.42
N GLU A 421 -18.59 2.90 -16.22
CA GLU A 421 -18.70 2.98 -17.70
C GLU A 421 -19.63 1.91 -18.26
N ARG A 422 -19.54 0.68 -17.76
CA ARG A 422 -20.46 -0.41 -18.15
C ARG A 422 -21.91 -0.08 -17.81
N ILE A 423 -22.20 0.38 -16.57
CA ILE A 423 -23.55 0.78 -16.16
C ILE A 423 -24.07 1.94 -17.02
N LYS A 424 -23.22 2.92 -17.33
CA LYS A 424 -23.61 4.05 -18.18
C LYS A 424 -23.90 3.60 -19.61
N MET A 425 -23.08 2.71 -20.17
CA MET A 425 -23.28 2.17 -21.50
C MET A 425 -24.59 1.38 -21.57
N GLU A 426 -24.87 0.53 -20.60
CA GLU A 426 -26.12 -0.22 -20.48
C GLU A 426 -27.34 0.71 -20.38
N LYS A 427 -27.30 1.72 -19.51
CA LYS A 427 -28.38 2.72 -19.40
C LYS A 427 -28.62 3.47 -20.71
N THR A 428 -27.54 3.82 -21.41
CA THR A 428 -27.66 4.50 -22.70
C THR A 428 -28.23 3.57 -23.75
N PHE A 429 -27.84 2.30 -23.77
CA PHE A 429 -28.35 1.31 -24.71
C PHE A 429 -29.81 1.02 -24.51
N LYS A 430 -30.32 0.97 -23.26
CA LYS A 430 -31.74 0.82 -22.91
C LYS A 430 -32.63 2.00 -23.38
N LEU A 431 -32.06 3.13 -23.83
CA LEU A 431 -32.82 4.21 -24.45
C LEU A 431 -33.11 3.95 -25.93
N TYR A 432 -32.36 3.09 -26.60
CA TYR A 432 -32.49 2.81 -28.02
C TYR A 432 -33.09 1.45 -28.34
N VAL A 433 -33.03 0.51 -27.39
CA VAL A 433 -33.51 -0.87 -27.55
C VAL A 433 -34.37 -1.24 -26.33
N ASP A 434 -35.44 -1.99 -26.56
CA ASP A 434 -36.30 -2.45 -25.46
C ASP A 434 -35.51 -3.23 -24.42
N SER A 435 -35.83 -3.00 -23.14
CA SER A 435 -35.06 -3.57 -22.01
C SER A 435 -35.04 -5.11 -22.00
N SER A 436 -36.11 -5.75 -22.49
CA SER A 436 -36.21 -7.21 -22.59
C SER A 436 -35.25 -7.80 -23.63
N VAL A 437 -34.96 -7.06 -24.68
CA VAL A 437 -33.97 -7.41 -25.71
C VAL A 437 -32.54 -7.16 -25.23
N VAL A 438 -32.34 -6.06 -24.51
CA VAL A 438 -31.01 -5.75 -23.93
C VAL A 438 -30.59 -6.82 -22.94
N ASP A 439 -31.51 -7.27 -22.09
CA ASP A 439 -31.21 -8.35 -21.11
C ASP A 439 -30.81 -9.64 -21.84
N GLU A 440 -31.54 -10.06 -22.88
CA GLU A 440 -31.25 -11.26 -23.65
C GLU A 440 -29.91 -11.17 -24.42
N VAL A 441 -29.61 -10.00 -24.97
CA VAL A 441 -28.35 -9.75 -25.69
C VAL A 441 -27.15 -9.72 -24.71
N THR A 442 -27.36 -9.22 -23.49
CA THR A 442 -26.29 -9.12 -22.50
C THR A 442 -25.95 -10.48 -21.84
N GLU A 443 -26.95 -11.37 -21.73
CA GLU A 443 -26.78 -12.72 -21.17
C GLU A 443 -26.26 -13.74 -22.22
N ALA A 444 -26.42 -13.47 -23.50
CA ALA A 444 -26.03 -14.40 -24.56
C ALA A 444 -24.58 -14.22 -25.04
N ASP A 445 -23.92 -15.35 -25.36
CA ASP A 445 -22.60 -15.33 -26.01
C ASP A 445 -22.71 -14.68 -27.40
N PRO A 446 -21.79 -13.75 -27.79
CA PRO A 446 -21.80 -13.09 -29.10
C PRO A 446 -21.85 -14.03 -30.32
N LEU A 447 -21.35 -15.26 -30.20
CA LEU A 447 -21.41 -16.28 -31.24
C LEU A 447 -22.77 -16.95 -31.36
N THR A 448 -23.56 -16.92 -30.30
CA THR A 448 -24.92 -17.48 -30.26
C THR A 448 -25.99 -16.47 -30.68
N LEU A 449 -25.71 -15.18 -30.51
CA LEU A 449 -26.64 -14.09 -30.89
C LEU A 449 -27.10 -14.15 -32.36
N ALA A 450 -26.22 -14.55 -33.26
CA ALA A 450 -26.57 -14.69 -34.69
C ALA A 450 -27.46 -15.92 -35.02
N LYS A 451 -27.65 -16.85 -34.06
CA LYS A 451 -28.43 -18.10 -34.24
C LYS A 451 -29.78 -18.10 -33.54
N LEU A 452 -30.18 -17.02 -32.85
CA LEU A 452 -31.35 -16.96 -31.98
C LEU A 452 -32.68 -16.67 -32.74
N SER A 453 -32.71 -16.81 -34.07
CA SER A 453 -34.00 -16.71 -34.79
C SER A 453 -34.77 -18.03 -34.62
N GLN A 454 -35.94 -17.94 -33.98
CA GLN A 454 -36.80 -19.08 -33.66
C GLN A 454 -38.18 -18.92 -34.27
N ARG A 455 -38.75 -20.05 -34.68
CA ARG A 455 -40.17 -20.12 -35.06
C ARG A 455 -40.98 -20.13 -33.76
N ARG A 456 -41.89 -19.16 -33.65
CA ARG A 456 -42.68 -18.95 -32.43
C ARG A 456 -44.09 -18.44 -32.74
N GLU A 457 -45.07 -18.90 -31.98
CA GLU A 457 -46.38 -18.33 -31.95
C GLU A 457 -46.34 -16.98 -31.22
N ILE A 458 -46.75 -15.91 -31.86
CA ILE A 458 -46.73 -14.53 -31.35
C ILE A 458 -48.05 -13.82 -31.65
N ALA A 459 -48.37 -12.77 -30.87
CA ALA A 459 -49.30 -11.74 -31.33
C ALA A 459 -48.52 -10.50 -31.75
N VAL A 460 -48.85 -9.96 -32.89
CA VAL A 460 -48.26 -8.74 -33.44
C VAL A 460 -49.30 -7.63 -33.44
N LEU A 461 -48.94 -6.49 -32.89
CA LEU A 461 -49.74 -5.28 -32.81
C LEU A 461 -49.11 -4.19 -33.67
N PHE A 462 -49.88 -3.62 -34.57
CA PHE A 462 -49.54 -2.38 -35.24
C PHE A 462 -50.50 -1.30 -34.84
N VAL A 463 -50.00 -0.08 -34.64
CA VAL A 463 -50.80 1.11 -34.37
C VAL A 463 -50.25 2.27 -35.19
N ASP A 464 -51.12 3.09 -35.76
CA ASP A 464 -50.77 4.17 -36.66
C ASP A 464 -51.69 5.38 -36.52
N VAL A 465 -51.18 6.59 -36.78
CA VAL A 465 -51.94 7.83 -36.71
C VAL A 465 -52.73 8.07 -38.02
N ARG A 466 -54.02 8.20 -37.94
CA ARG A 466 -54.87 8.37 -39.12
C ARG A 466 -54.71 9.75 -39.74
N GLY A 467 -54.39 9.80 -41.03
CA GLY A 467 -54.22 11.04 -41.78
C GLY A 467 -52.95 11.84 -41.39
N PHE A 468 -51.95 11.19 -40.84
CA PHE A 468 -50.72 11.83 -40.36
C PHE A 468 -50.03 12.65 -41.44
N THR A 469 -49.98 12.18 -42.71
CA THR A 469 -49.38 12.95 -43.82
C THR A 469 -49.99 14.34 -43.94
N THR A 470 -51.32 14.46 -43.84
CA THR A 470 -52.02 15.76 -43.90
C THR A 470 -51.73 16.63 -42.66
N ILE A 471 -51.56 15.98 -41.49
CA ILE A 471 -51.22 16.66 -40.25
C ILE A 471 -49.79 17.22 -40.31
N SER A 472 -48.84 16.40 -40.78
CA SER A 472 -47.44 16.77 -40.87
C SER A 472 -47.15 17.85 -41.93
N GLU A 473 -48.02 17.97 -42.96
CA GLU A 473 -47.93 19.06 -43.95
C GLU A 473 -48.45 20.41 -43.41
N ARG A 474 -49.20 20.42 -42.30
CA ARG A 474 -49.83 21.63 -41.73
C ARG A 474 -49.08 22.18 -40.54
N LEU A 475 -48.27 21.39 -39.88
CA LEU A 475 -47.56 21.71 -38.64
C LEU A 475 -46.08 21.94 -38.90
N ASP A 476 -45.44 22.75 -38.06
CA ASP A 476 -44.01 22.87 -38.06
C ASP A 476 -43.35 21.55 -37.59
N PRO A 477 -42.16 21.19 -38.07
CA PRO A 477 -41.48 19.94 -37.73
C PRO A 477 -41.35 19.68 -36.22
N GLU A 478 -41.09 20.71 -35.43
CA GLU A 478 -40.98 20.64 -33.97
C GLU A 478 -42.32 20.24 -33.32
N GLN A 479 -43.44 20.75 -33.84
CA GLN A 479 -44.78 20.43 -33.37
C GLN A 479 -45.18 18.98 -33.72
N VAL A 480 -44.76 18.53 -34.90
CA VAL A 480 -44.94 17.12 -35.32
C VAL A 480 -44.18 16.20 -34.37
N VAL A 481 -42.94 16.50 -34.06
CA VAL A 481 -42.11 15.72 -33.14
C VAL A 481 -42.66 15.74 -31.72
N GLU A 482 -43.22 16.86 -31.27
CA GLU A 482 -43.88 16.96 -29.94
C GLU A 482 -45.08 15.99 -29.86
N ILE A 483 -45.96 15.99 -30.88
CA ILE A 483 -47.12 15.10 -30.93
C ILE A 483 -46.72 13.64 -31.00
N LEU A 484 -45.73 13.30 -31.87
CA LEU A 484 -45.21 11.94 -32.00
C LEU A 484 -44.59 11.42 -30.71
N ASN A 485 -43.78 12.22 -30.02
CA ASN A 485 -43.18 11.81 -28.78
C ASN A 485 -44.20 11.56 -27.66
N ALA A 486 -45.27 12.37 -27.58
CA ALA A 486 -46.37 12.14 -26.65
C ALA A 486 -47.13 10.84 -26.99
N TYR A 487 -47.46 10.67 -28.25
CA TYR A 487 -48.13 9.47 -28.76
C TYR A 487 -47.29 8.20 -28.54
N PHE A 488 -46.00 8.20 -28.92
CA PHE A 488 -45.09 7.07 -28.73
C PHE A 488 -44.88 6.75 -27.25
N THR A 489 -44.91 7.74 -26.37
CA THR A 489 -44.83 7.52 -24.91
C THR A 489 -46.03 6.72 -24.41
N VAL A 490 -47.22 7.04 -24.87
CA VAL A 490 -48.44 6.28 -24.55
C VAL A 490 -48.38 4.86 -25.10
N VAL A 491 -48.00 4.71 -26.37
CA VAL A 491 -47.90 3.40 -27.03
C VAL A 491 -46.88 2.50 -26.34
N ALA A 492 -45.66 2.97 -26.17
CA ALA A 492 -44.58 2.23 -25.51
C ALA A 492 -44.96 1.86 -24.06
N GLY A 493 -45.53 2.80 -23.31
CA GLY A 493 -45.98 2.59 -21.95
C GLY A 493 -47.04 1.50 -21.82
N ALA A 494 -48.02 1.48 -22.70
CA ALA A 494 -49.07 0.46 -22.70
C ALA A 494 -48.55 -0.92 -23.13
N ILE A 495 -47.71 -0.98 -24.16
CA ILE A 495 -47.06 -2.23 -24.62
C ILE A 495 -46.24 -2.85 -23.49
N SER A 496 -45.34 -2.09 -22.88
CA SER A 496 -44.49 -2.54 -21.80
C SER A 496 -45.29 -3.00 -20.57
N ARG A 497 -46.33 -2.28 -20.21
CA ARG A 497 -47.23 -2.59 -19.09
C ARG A 497 -47.91 -3.97 -19.23
N TRP A 498 -48.21 -4.38 -20.44
CA TRP A 498 -48.81 -5.68 -20.73
C TRP A 498 -47.80 -6.75 -21.17
N GLY A 499 -46.50 -6.50 -20.96
CA GLY A 499 -45.38 -7.46 -21.21
C GLY A 499 -45.12 -7.71 -22.70
N GLY A 500 -45.52 -6.80 -23.55
CA GLY A 500 -45.13 -6.77 -24.95
C GLY A 500 -43.77 -6.13 -25.13
N THR A 501 -43.12 -6.45 -26.22
CA THR A 501 -41.83 -5.88 -26.65
C THR A 501 -42.08 -4.90 -27.78
N LEU A 502 -41.72 -3.63 -27.62
CA LEU A 502 -41.72 -2.66 -28.68
C LEU A 502 -40.61 -2.99 -29.68
N ASP A 503 -41.00 -3.40 -30.88
CA ASP A 503 -40.04 -3.74 -31.94
C ASP A 503 -39.40 -2.45 -32.51
N LYS A 504 -40.21 -1.61 -33.15
CA LYS A 504 -39.73 -0.36 -33.75
C LYS A 504 -40.88 0.63 -34.05
N PHE A 505 -40.45 1.87 -34.24
CA PHE A 505 -41.30 2.87 -34.86
C PHE A 505 -41.08 2.91 -36.37
N ILE A 506 -42.14 3.01 -37.18
CA ILE A 506 -42.10 3.02 -38.63
C ILE A 506 -42.85 4.27 -39.11
N GLY A 507 -42.14 5.40 -39.18
CA GLY A 507 -42.78 6.69 -39.40
C GLY A 507 -43.63 7.09 -38.20
N ASP A 508 -44.94 7.22 -38.40
CA ASP A 508 -45.94 7.47 -37.36
C ASP A 508 -46.58 6.19 -36.79
N ALA A 509 -46.19 5.03 -37.34
CA ALA A 509 -46.65 3.74 -36.83
C ALA A 509 -45.72 3.15 -35.80
N ALA A 510 -46.25 2.29 -34.92
CA ALA A 510 -45.45 1.47 -34.01
C ALA A 510 -45.79 -0.02 -34.18
N MET A 511 -44.78 -0.87 -34.11
CA MET A 511 -44.89 -2.32 -34.11
C MET A 511 -44.52 -2.90 -32.76
N ALA A 512 -45.33 -3.80 -32.22
CA ALA A 512 -45.05 -4.52 -31.01
C ALA A 512 -45.28 -6.03 -31.16
N ILE A 513 -44.50 -6.80 -30.39
CA ILE A 513 -44.54 -8.26 -30.39
C ILE A 513 -44.88 -8.74 -28.98
N PHE A 514 -45.77 -9.70 -28.85
CA PHE A 514 -46.12 -10.37 -27.60
C PHE A 514 -45.74 -11.85 -27.67
N ASN A 515 -45.22 -12.44 -26.59
CA ASN A 515 -44.65 -13.77 -26.45
C ASN A 515 -43.21 -13.89 -27.01
N ALA A 516 -42.48 -12.79 -27.12
CA ALA A 516 -41.07 -12.76 -27.47
C ALA A 516 -40.43 -11.43 -26.97
N PRO A 517 -39.15 -11.42 -26.57
CA PRO A 517 -38.21 -12.56 -26.45
C PRO A 517 -38.59 -13.52 -25.33
N LYS A 518 -39.17 -13.03 -24.24
CA LYS A 518 -39.60 -13.84 -23.09
C LYS A 518 -40.96 -14.51 -23.34
N PRO A 519 -41.15 -15.76 -22.93
CA PRO A 519 -42.44 -16.41 -22.99
C PRO A 519 -43.53 -15.62 -22.21
N LEU A 520 -44.69 -15.45 -22.80
CA LEU A 520 -45.77 -14.70 -22.22
C LEU A 520 -47.06 -15.56 -22.29
N PRO A 521 -47.56 -16.14 -21.18
CA PRO A 521 -48.85 -16.81 -21.16
C PRO A 521 -49.96 -15.82 -21.57
N ASP A 522 -51.00 -16.29 -22.22
CA ASP A 522 -52.14 -15.47 -22.65
C ASP A 522 -51.76 -14.22 -23.47
N TYR A 523 -50.67 -14.32 -24.25
CA TYR A 523 -50.08 -13.21 -25.01
C TYR A 523 -51.10 -12.51 -25.94
N CYS A 524 -52.07 -13.23 -26.50
CA CYS A 524 -53.16 -12.66 -27.30
C CYS A 524 -54.04 -11.72 -26.46
N PHE A 525 -54.40 -12.17 -25.26
CA PHE A 525 -55.22 -11.37 -24.37
C PHE A 525 -54.47 -10.10 -23.92
N TYR A 526 -53.16 -10.23 -23.60
CA TYR A 526 -52.36 -9.07 -23.21
C TYR A 526 -52.13 -8.10 -24.37
N ALA A 527 -51.96 -8.57 -25.60
CA ALA A 527 -51.89 -7.73 -26.77
C ALA A 527 -53.20 -6.92 -26.97
N ALA A 528 -54.34 -7.55 -26.78
CA ALA A 528 -55.63 -6.88 -26.84
C ALA A 528 -55.81 -5.86 -25.68
N CYS A 529 -55.39 -6.19 -24.47
CA CYS A 529 -55.40 -5.25 -23.34
C CYS A 529 -54.51 -4.03 -23.57
N ALA A 530 -53.31 -4.24 -24.18
CA ALA A 530 -52.44 -3.15 -24.57
C ALA A 530 -53.06 -2.22 -25.60
N ALA A 531 -53.75 -2.78 -26.60
CA ALA A 531 -54.45 -2.00 -27.61
C ALA A 531 -55.58 -1.14 -27.01
N ASP A 532 -56.35 -1.70 -26.08
CA ASP A 532 -57.41 -0.95 -25.37
C ASP A 532 -56.85 0.17 -24.49
N ASP A 533 -55.68 -0.08 -23.80
CA ASP A 533 -55.03 0.96 -23.03
C ASP A 533 -54.46 2.06 -23.95
N ILE A 534 -53.80 1.69 -25.07
CA ILE A 534 -53.33 2.65 -26.06
C ILE A 534 -54.49 3.55 -26.52
N MET A 535 -55.62 2.97 -26.90
CA MET A 535 -56.77 3.72 -27.39
C MET A 535 -57.32 4.66 -26.31
N ARG A 536 -57.46 4.17 -25.09
CA ARG A 536 -57.96 4.95 -23.95
C ARG A 536 -57.00 6.08 -23.54
N GLU A 537 -55.71 5.80 -23.38
CA GLU A 537 -54.73 6.78 -22.96
C GLU A 537 -54.45 7.80 -24.07
N PHE A 538 -54.44 7.38 -25.33
CA PHE A 538 -54.35 8.31 -26.45
C PHE A 538 -55.49 9.32 -26.44
N ASN A 539 -56.75 8.89 -26.16
CA ASN A 539 -57.89 9.80 -26.07
C ASN A 539 -57.72 10.86 -24.97
N THR A 540 -56.93 10.61 -23.92
CA THR A 540 -56.68 11.62 -22.88
C THR A 540 -55.74 12.74 -23.37
N ILE A 541 -54.75 12.40 -24.21
CA ILE A 541 -53.82 13.39 -24.77
C ILE A 541 -54.35 14.05 -26.02
N LYS A 542 -55.19 13.35 -26.80
CA LYS A 542 -55.79 13.78 -28.05
C LYS A 542 -56.45 15.15 -27.90
N THR A 543 -57.34 15.31 -26.92
CA THR A 543 -58.11 16.54 -26.70
C THR A 543 -57.18 17.77 -26.53
N SER A 544 -56.11 17.62 -25.75
CA SER A 544 -55.16 18.70 -25.52
C SER A 544 -54.41 19.14 -26.78
N TYR A 545 -54.01 18.19 -27.62
CA TYR A 545 -53.33 18.51 -28.89
C TYR A 545 -54.26 18.97 -29.99
N GLU A 546 -55.52 18.45 -30.03
CA GLU A 546 -56.55 18.92 -30.95
C GLU A 546 -56.92 20.39 -30.69
N GLU A 547 -57.08 20.77 -29.40
CA GLU A 547 -57.32 22.16 -29.00
C GLU A 547 -56.09 23.06 -29.27
N LYS A 548 -54.89 22.56 -28.94
CA LYS A 548 -53.63 23.35 -29.10
C LYS A 548 -53.32 23.67 -30.55
N TYR A 549 -53.57 22.75 -31.48
CA TYR A 549 -53.15 22.86 -32.87
C TYR A 549 -54.31 22.94 -33.87
N ASN A 550 -55.57 22.94 -33.41
CA ASN A 550 -56.78 22.97 -34.24
C ASN A 550 -56.78 21.88 -35.32
N LEU A 551 -56.56 20.65 -34.91
CA LEU A 551 -56.46 19.48 -35.81
C LEU A 551 -57.26 18.30 -35.23
N SER A 552 -57.54 17.27 -36.06
CA SER A 552 -58.15 16.05 -35.59
C SER A 552 -57.15 14.91 -35.54
N LEU A 553 -56.94 14.35 -34.34
CA LEU A 553 -56.00 13.24 -34.09
C LEU A 553 -56.79 11.95 -33.86
N ASN A 554 -56.48 10.93 -34.60
CA ASN A 554 -57.03 9.60 -34.41
C ASN A 554 -56.01 8.52 -34.68
N ILE A 555 -56.12 7.38 -34.02
CA ILE A 555 -55.30 6.20 -34.25
C ILE A 555 -56.13 5.01 -34.69
N GLY A 556 -55.52 4.07 -35.41
CA GLY A 556 -56.09 2.77 -35.73
C GLY A 556 -55.14 1.66 -35.34
N ILE A 557 -55.67 0.54 -34.87
CA ILE A 557 -54.89 -0.58 -34.38
C ILE A 557 -55.26 -1.86 -35.11
N GLY A 558 -54.26 -2.65 -35.50
CA GLY A 558 -54.43 -3.99 -36.08
C GLY A 558 -53.65 -5.04 -35.30
N ILE A 559 -54.30 -6.13 -34.91
CA ILE A 559 -53.64 -7.21 -34.16
C ILE A 559 -53.90 -8.55 -34.85
N ASN A 560 -52.86 -9.35 -34.98
CA ASN A 560 -52.97 -10.72 -35.48
C ASN A 560 -52.12 -11.68 -34.66
N ALA A 561 -52.62 -12.89 -34.44
CA ALA A 561 -51.86 -13.97 -33.83
C ALA A 561 -51.53 -15.06 -34.83
N GLY A 562 -50.32 -15.57 -34.76
CA GLY A 562 -49.84 -16.67 -35.59
C GLY A 562 -48.37 -16.90 -35.52
N GLU A 563 -47.88 -17.89 -36.25
CA GLU A 563 -46.50 -18.29 -36.30
C GLU A 563 -45.65 -17.27 -37.07
N ALA A 564 -44.51 -16.91 -36.51
CA ALA A 564 -43.50 -16.06 -37.14
C ALA A 564 -42.08 -16.53 -36.76
N ILE A 565 -41.09 -16.08 -37.54
CA ILE A 565 -39.70 -16.19 -37.16
C ILE A 565 -39.35 -14.93 -36.37
N VAL A 566 -38.94 -15.09 -35.13
CA VAL A 566 -38.55 -13.99 -34.22
C VAL A 566 -37.10 -14.14 -33.83
N GLY A 567 -36.37 -13.06 -33.79
CA GLY A 567 -34.96 -13.03 -33.37
C GLY A 567 -34.16 -11.95 -34.06
N ASN A 568 -32.83 -12.08 -34.00
CA ASN A 568 -31.90 -11.15 -34.63
C ASN A 568 -31.86 -11.37 -36.14
N ILE A 569 -32.38 -10.41 -36.88
CA ILE A 569 -32.49 -10.47 -38.36
C ILE A 569 -31.75 -9.29 -38.97
N GLY A 570 -30.88 -9.57 -39.91
CA GLY A 570 -30.05 -8.54 -40.55
C GLY A 570 -28.72 -9.06 -41.11
N CYS A 571 -27.73 -8.22 -41.13
CA CYS A 571 -26.36 -8.56 -41.55
C CYS A 571 -25.37 -8.39 -40.38
N ARG A 572 -24.12 -8.84 -40.55
CA ARG A 572 -23.06 -8.78 -39.50
C ARG A 572 -22.82 -7.39 -38.92
N SER A 573 -23.09 -6.33 -39.70
CA SER A 573 -22.87 -4.94 -39.30
C SER A 573 -24.11 -4.24 -38.76
N HIS A 574 -25.33 -4.84 -38.97
CA HIS A 574 -26.59 -4.26 -38.54
C HIS A 574 -27.63 -5.36 -38.37
N MET A 575 -28.09 -5.55 -37.15
CA MET A 575 -29.13 -6.54 -36.80
C MET A 575 -30.21 -5.85 -35.99
N ASP A 576 -31.45 -6.18 -36.34
CA ASP A 576 -32.62 -5.80 -35.58
C ASP A 576 -33.24 -7.05 -34.93
N TYR A 577 -33.63 -6.95 -33.65
CA TYR A 577 -34.47 -7.97 -33.06
C TYR A 577 -35.90 -7.70 -33.50
N THR A 578 -36.47 -8.58 -34.34
CA THR A 578 -37.75 -8.36 -34.95
C THR A 578 -38.43 -9.68 -35.29
N ALA A 579 -39.71 -9.59 -35.75
CA ALA A 579 -40.46 -10.72 -36.27
C ALA A 579 -40.67 -10.61 -37.77
N ILE A 580 -40.56 -11.74 -38.47
CA ILE A 580 -40.91 -11.84 -39.91
C ILE A 580 -41.82 -13.03 -40.15
N GLY A 581 -42.90 -12.80 -40.90
CA GLY A 581 -43.82 -13.86 -41.25
C GLY A 581 -45.16 -13.33 -41.73
N ASP A 582 -46.02 -14.25 -42.15
CA ASP A 582 -47.39 -13.94 -42.58
C ASP A 582 -48.22 -13.31 -41.45
N ALA A 583 -47.95 -13.70 -40.19
CA ALA A 583 -48.60 -13.13 -39.00
C ALA A 583 -48.36 -11.61 -38.91
N VAL A 584 -47.11 -11.15 -39.15
CA VAL A 584 -46.72 -9.73 -39.12
C VAL A 584 -47.42 -8.95 -40.24
N ASN A 585 -47.35 -9.49 -41.46
CA ASN A 585 -47.97 -8.86 -42.61
C ASN A 585 -49.52 -8.73 -42.45
N THR A 586 -50.17 -9.72 -41.85
CA THR A 586 -51.59 -9.70 -41.58
C THR A 586 -51.95 -8.61 -40.57
N ALA A 587 -51.21 -8.47 -39.46
CA ALA A 587 -51.41 -7.43 -38.45
C ALA A 587 -51.28 -6.02 -39.06
N SER A 588 -50.23 -5.76 -39.85
CA SER A 588 -50.04 -4.48 -40.55
C SER A 588 -51.19 -4.14 -41.52
N ARG A 589 -51.73 -5.14 -42.20
CA ARG A 589 -52.86 -4.93 -43.13
C ARG A 589 -54.18 -4.69 -42.42
N LEU A 590 -54.40 -5.33 -41.28
CA LEU A 590 -55.54 -5.05 -40.41
C LEU A 590 -55.46 -3.62 -39.88
N GLU A 591 -54.29 -3.20 -39.43
CA GLU A 591 -54.06 -1.82 -38.99
C GLU A 591 -54.39 -0.83 -40.12
N SER A 592 -53.87 -1.02 -41.35
CA SER A 592 -54.13 -0.13 -42.50
C SER A 592 -55.58 -0.05 -42.88
N LYS A 593 -56.43 -1.00 -42.47
CA LYS A 593 -57.85 -1.03 -42.71
C LYS A 593 -58.67 -0.50 -41.52
N ALA A 594 -58.10 -0.36 -40.37
CA ALA A 594 -58.72 0.16 -39.17
C ALA A 594 -59.12 1.63 -39.36
N GLY A 595 -60.36 1.95 -39.11
CA GLY A 595 -60.88 3.33 -39.10
C GLY A 595 -60.40 4.11 -37.85
N PRO A 596 -60.67 5.41 -37.80
CA PRO A 596 -60.36 6.25 -36.64
C PRO A 596 -61.01 5.68 -35.35
N GLY A 597 -60.15 5.39 -34.34
CA GLY A 597 -60.60 4.84 -33.07
C GLY A 597 -60.93 3.34 -33.07
N GLN A 598 -60.56 2.61 -34.12
CA GLN A 598 -60.90 1.21 -34.30
C GLN A 598 -59.76 0.25 -34.01
N ILE A 599 -60.03 -0.87 -33.34
CA ILE A 599 -59.13 -1.97 -33.10
C ILE A 599 -59.61 -3.18 -33.91
N LEU A 600 -58.90 -3.54 -34.98
CA LEU A 600 -59.18 -4.69 -35.81
C LEU A 600 -58.31 -5.90 -35.47
N ILE A 601 -58.93 -7.06 -35.38
CA ILE A 601 -58.31 -8.33 -35.07
C ILE A 601 -58.67 -9.43 -36.06
N SER A 602 -57.77 -10.39 -36.23
CA SER A 602 -58.07 -11.62 -37.00
C SER A 602 -58.96 -12.62 -36.25
N GLU A 603 -59.47 -13.65 -36.97
CA GLU A 603 -60.17 -14.76 -36.38
C GLU A 603 -59.39 -15.49 -35.31
N SER A 604 -58.09 -15.75 -35.52
CA SER A 604 -57.18 -16.38 -34.52
C SER A 604 -57.08 -15.57 -33.21
N MET A 605 -57.01 -14.26 -33.33
CA MET A 605 -57.03 -13.37 -32.16
C MET A 605 -58.41 -13.40 -31.46
N ARG A 606 -59.46 -13.30 -32.20
CA ARG A 606 -60.86 -13.32 -31.68
C ARG A 606 -61.11 -14.61 -30.87
N ASP A 607 -60.70 -15.77 -31.40
CA ASP A 607 -60.90 -17.05 -30.75
C ASP A 607 -60.06 -17.15 -29.44
N ALA A 608 -58.85 -16.65 -29.44
CA ALA A 608 -57.99 -16.63 -28.27
C ALA A 608 -58.53 -15.72 -27.14
N ILE A 609 -59.24 -14.64 -27.45
CA ILE A 609 -59.70 -13.67 -26.43
C ILE A 609 -61.21 -13.74 -26.19
N ALA A 610 -61.96 -14.71 -26.80
CA ALA A 610 -63.39 -14.81 -26.78
C ALA A 610 -64.01 -14.78 -25.38
N VAL A 611 -63.34 -15.34 -24.38
CA VAL A 611 -63.82 -15.41 -22.98
C VAL A 611 -63.83 -14.04 -22.30
N HIS A 612 -62.90 -13.16 -22.72
CA HIS A 612 -62.65 -11.89 -22.04
C HIS A 612 -62.98 -10.64 -22.86
N SER A 613 -63.53 -10.81 -24.05
CA SER A 613 -63.85 -9.67 -24.95
C SER A 613 -65.21 -9.77 -25.63
N GLN A 614 -65.76 -8.62 -25.96
CA GLN A 614 -66.85 -8.50 -26.87
C GLN A 614 -66.32 -8.00 -28.20
N THR A 615 -66.64 -8.75 -29.28
CA THR A 615 -66.17 -8.43 -30.63
C THR A 615 -67.32 -8.41 -31.61
N SER A 616 -67.27 -7.54 -32.61
CA SER A 616 -68.24 -7.48 -33.73
C SER A 616 -67.53 -7.96 -35.00
N PHE A 617 -68.27 -8.75 -35.80
CA PHE A 617 -67.75 -9.14 -37.13
C PHE A 617 -67.84 -7.93 -38.07
N VAL A 618 -66.69 -7.56 -38.68
CA VAL A 618 -66.65 -6.42 -39.63
C VAL A 618 -66.81 -6.87 -41.07
N GLY A 619 -66.32 -8.08 -41.39
CA GLY A 619 -66.44 -8.65 -42.75
C GLY A 619 -65.23 -9.53 -43.11
N ASP A 620 -65.34 -10.14 -44.27
CA ASP A 620 -64.24 -10.88 -44.90
C ASP A 620 -63.40 -9.87 -45.73
N LEU A 621 -62.25 -9.47 -45.18
CA LEU A 621 -61.40 -8.47 -45.83
C LEU A 621 -60.40 -9.13 -46.77
N ARG A 622 -60.41 -8.70 -48.03
CA ARG A 622 -59.40 -9.10 -49.01
C ARG A 622 -58.15 -8.27 -48.78
N LEU A 623 -57.18 -8.89 -48.12
CA LEU A 623 -55.91 -8.23 -47.81
C LEU A 623 -54.96 -8.37 -48.99
N LYS A 624 -54.24 -7.31 -49.40
CA LYS A 624 -53.32 -7.27 -50.53
C LYS A 624 -52.28 -8.39 -50.41
N GLY A 625 -52.22 -9.34 -51.41
CA GLY A 625 -51.26 -10.44 -51.46
C GLY A 625 -51.66 -11.70 -50.68
N LYS A 626 -52.89 -11.78 -50.09
CA LYS A 626 -53.49 -13.04 -49.64
C LYS A 626 -54.40 -13.63 -50.73
N THR A 627 -54.38 -14.94 -50.82
CA THR A 627 -55.21 -15.69 -51.74
C THR A 627 -56.63 -15.91 -51.17
N CYS A 628 -56.76 -15.94 -49.87
CA CYS A 628 -57.97 -16.10 -49.11
C CYS A 628 -58.38 -14.80 -48.39
N GLU A 629 -59.66 -14.56 -48.25
CA GLU A 629 -60.16 -13.47 -47.42
C GLU A 629 -59.96 -13.77 -45.94
N VAL A 630 -59.66 -12.72 -45.17
CA VAL A 630 -59.38 -12.82 -43.72
C VAL A 630 -60.59 -12.31 -42.96
N LYS A 631 -61.22 -13.18 -42.18
CA LYS A 631 -62.34 -12.79 -41.30
C LYS A 631 -61.79 -11.81 -40.24
N THR A 632 -62.38 -10.64 -40.25
CA THR A 632 -61.95 -9.51 -39.45
C THR A 632 -63.03 -9.12 -38.46
N TYR A 633 -62.56 -8.88 -37.21
CA TYR A 633 -63.42 -8.50 -36.10
C TYR A 633 -62.95 -7.20 -35.49
N GLU A 634 -63.83 -6.41 -34.91
CA GLU A 634 -63.54 -5.23 -34.11
C GLU A 634 -63.72 -5.55 -32.65
N ILE A 635 -62.73 -5.10 -31.81
CA ILE A 635 -62.91 -5.18 -30.38
C ILE A 635 -63.77 -4.03 -29.87
N ASN A 636 -64.87 -4.35 -29.25
CA ASN A 636 -65.77 -3.37 -28.63
C ASN A 636 -65.50 -3.12 -27.16
N SER A 637 -65.14 -4.18 -26.44
CA SER A 637 -64.77 -4.08 -25.03
C SER A 637 -63.94 -5.27 -24.58
N ILE A 638 -63.06 -5.05 -23.59
CA ILE A 638 -62.21 -6.06 -22.96
C ILE A 638 -62.40 -6.04 -21.44
N ALA A 639 -62.72 -7.19 -20.87
CA ALA A 639 -62.82 -7.36 -19.42
C ALA A 639 -61.44 -7.56 -18.81
N LYS A 640 -60.81 -6.48 -18.31
CA LYS A 640 -59.49 -6.52 -17.70
C LYS A 640 -59.57 -7.03 -16.25
N PRO A 641 -58.69 -7.94 -15.82
CA PRO A 641 -58.66 -8.43 -14.45
C PRO A 641 -58.22 -7.30 -13.49
N LYS A 642 -59.03 -7.08 -12.43
CA LYS A 642 -58.73 -6.00 -11.44
C LYS A 642 -57.44 -6.19 -10.65
N HIS A 643 -56.90 -7.40 -10.61
CA HIS A 643 -55.69 -7.75 -9.84
C HIS A 643 -54.40 -7.88 -10.66
N ALA A 644 -54.47 -8.07 -11.96
CA ALA A 644 -53.27 -8.30 -12.79
C ALA A 644 -52.28 -7.12 -12.81
N LEU A 645 -52.73 -5.93 -12.50
CA LEU A 645 -51.90 -4.71 -12.43
C LEU A 645 -51.11 -4.59 -11.14
N LYS A 646 -51.54 -5.24 -10.03
CA LYS A 646 -50.89 -5.15 -8.73
C LYS A 646 -49.80 -6.22 -8.57
N GLU A 647 -50.13 -7.47 -8.94
CA GLU A 647 -49.17 -8.58 -8.89
C GLU A 647 -48.04 -8.45 -9.92
N ARG A 648 -48.30 -7.84 -11.09
CA ARG A 648 -47.22 -7.57 -12.07
C ARG A 648 -46.37 -6.35 -11.74
N LYS A 649 -46.88 -5.38 -10.99
CA LYS A 649 -46.03 -4.31 -10.45
C LYS A 649 -45.02 -4.89 -9.46
N GLU A 650 -45.38 -5.95 -8.73
CA GLU A 650 -44.51 -6.68 -7.83
C GLU A 650 -43.58 -7.66 -8.56
N LEU A 651 -44.03 -8.29 -9.66
CA LEU A 651 -43.20 -9.20 -10.49
C LEU A 651 -42.25 -8.49 -11.47
N LEU A 652 -42.60 -7.28 -11.92
CA LEU A 652 -41.72 -6.44 -12.76
C LEU A 652 -40.88 -5.44 -11.96
N LEU A 653 -41.08 -5.37 -10.64
CA LEU A 653 -40.34 -4.53 -9.70
C LEU A 653 -39.77 -5.32 -8.49
N PRO A 654 -39.13 -6.51 -8.67
CA PRO A 654 -38.32 -7.05 -7.58
C PRO A 654 -37.09 -6.15 -7.31
N ASN A 655 -36.77 -5.26 -8.28
CA ASN A 655 -35.62 -4.34 -8.15
C ASN A 655 -35.96 -2.92 -7.66
N ALA A 656 -37.22 -2.46 -7.70
CA ALA A 656 -37.51 -1.10 -7.27
C ALA A 656 -37.60 -0.98 -5.73
N ALA A 657 -38.14 -2.00 -5.06
CA ALA A 657 -38.12 -2.07 -3.61
C ALA A 657 -36.71 -2.37 -3.10
N ALA A 658 -36.01 -3.30 -3.73
CA ALA A 658 -34.59 -3.58 -3.43
C ALA A 658 -33.65 -2.43 -3.83
N LEU A 659 -33.98 -1.68 -4.89
CA LEU A 659 -33.24 -0.45 -5.26
C LEU A 659 -33.58 0.71 -4.32
N ASN A 660 -34.80 0.84 -3.83
CA ASN A 660 -35.15 1.83 -2.81
C ASN A 660 -34.55 1.44 -1.44
N GLU A 661 -34.64 0.18 -1.06
CA GLU A 661 -34.00 -0.33 0.15
C GLU A 661 -32.45 -0.25 0.09
N SER A 662 -31.88 -0.54 -1.10
CA SER A 662 -30.44 -0.33 -1.35
C SER A 662 -30.07 1.15 -1.43
N ARG A 663 -30.97 2.01 -1.91
CA ARG A 663 -30.77 3.45 -1.95
C ARG A 663 -30.89 4.07 -0.56
N GLU A 664 -31.89 3.68 0.23
CA GLU A 664 -32.04 4.09 1.63
C GLU A 664 -30.85 3.61 2.47
N ARG A 665 -30.38 2.38 2.25
CA ARG A 665 -29.20 1.84 2.93
C ARG A 665 -27.89 2.50 2.49
N VAL A 666 -27.78 2.93 1.23
CA VAL A 666 -26.64 3.73 0.72
C VAL A 666 -26.72 5.17 1.23
N GLU A 667 -27.93 5.75 1.33
CA GLU A 667 -28.12 7.08 1.93
C GLU A 667 -27.84 7.04 3.44
N GLU A 668 -28.27 6.00 4.17
CA GLU A 668 -27.89 5.76 5.58
C GLU A 668 -26.36 5.58 5.74
N LEU A 669 -25.72 4.75 4.92
CA LEU A 669 -24.26 4.55 4.95
C LEU A 669 -23.48 5.81 4.55
N LEU A 670 -24.04 6.65 3.70
CA LEU A 670 -23.45 7.95 3.34
C LEU A 670 -23.59 8.97 4.48
N ASP A 671 -24.70 8.96 5.20
CA ASP A 671 -24.91 9.84 6.34
C ASP A 671 -24.09 9.37 7.55
N GLU A 672 -24.04 8.07 7.86
CA GLU A 672 -23.15 7.51 8.89
C GLU A 672 -21.67 7.79 8.58
N ASN A 673 -21.24 7.61 7.32
CA ASN A 673 -19.87 7.93 6.93
C ASN A 673 -19.60 9.44 6.91
N LYS A 674 -20.61 10.28 6.68
CA LYS A 674 -20.46 11.72 6.74
C LYS A 674 -20.21 12.20 8.16
N GLU A 675 -20.97 11.70 9.14
CA GLU A 675 -20.72 11.97 10.56
C GLU A 675 -19.34 11.45 11.03
N TRP A 676 -18.93 10.26 10.57
CA TRP A 676 -17.62 9.72 10.87
C TRP A 676 -16.48 10.52 10.23
N VAL A 677 -16.63 10.94 8.97
CA VAL A 677 -15.66 11.80 8.26
C VAL A 677 -15.61 13.20 8.87
N GLU A 678 -16.74 13.79 9.25
CA GLU A 678 -16.79 15.07 9.95
C GLU A 678 -16.13 14.97 11.34
N GLY A 679 -16.37 13.87 12.08
CA GLY A 679 -15.70 13.58 13.35
C GLY A 679 -14.18 13.47 13.22
N LEU A 680 -13.70 12.73 12.21
CA LEU A 680 -12.28 12.59 11.89
C LEU A 680 -11.61 13.91 11.45
N LEU A 681 -12.34 14.75 10.73
CA LEU A 681 -11.87 16.08 10.32
C LEU A 681 -11.75 17.04 11.50
N VAL A 682 -12.69 16.98 12.45
CA VAL A 682 -12.64 17.79 13.68
C VAL A 682 -11.48 17.33 14.57
N GLU A 683 -11.35 16.03 14.83
CA GLU A 683 -10.26 15.46 15.65
C GLU A 683 -8.87 15.73 15.05
N ASN A 684 -8.71 15.61 13.73
CA ASN A 684 -7.44 15.94 13.07
C ASN A 684 -7.17 17.45 13.04
N ARG A 685 -8.20 18.28 12.97
CA ARG A 685 -8.05 19.72 13.04
C ARG A 685 -7.57 20.17 14.42
N GLU A 686 -8.14 19.62 15.50
CA GLU A 686 -7.71 19.90 16.87
C GLU A 686 -6.25 19.47 17.09
N LYS A 687 -5.85 18.26 16.64
CA LYS A 687 -4.46 17.79 16.71
C LYS A 687 -3.49 18.66 15.90
N VAL A 688 -3.89 19.13 14.72
CA VAL A 688 -3.06 20.03 13.90
C VAL A 688 -2.93 21.39 14.56
N GLU A 689 -3.99 21.93 15.15
CA GLU A 689 -3.94 23.19 15.89
C GLU A 689 -3.05 23.08 17.15
N GLU A 690 -3.11 21.95 17.87
CA GLU A 690 -2.26 21.67 19.02
C GLU A 690 -0.77 21.59 18.64
N ILE A 691 -0.43 20.88 17.57
CA ILE A 691 0.95 20.81 17.02
C ILE A 691 1.44 22.16 16.54
N LEU A 692 0.57 22.98 15.97
CA LEU A 692 0.93 24.34 15.50
C LEU A 692 1.20 25.28 16.68
N VAL A 693 0.46 25.16 17.77
CA VAL A 693 0.67 25.94 19.01
C VAL A 693 1.99 25.52 19.66
N GLU A 694 2.23 24.23 19.83
CA GLU A 694 3.46 23.68 20.41
C GLU A 694 4.72 24.09 19.62
N ASN A 695 4.66 23.98 18.28
CA ASN A 695 5.76 24.44 17.43
C ASN A 695 5.96 25.97 17.46
N ARG A 696 4.90 26.73 17.61
CA ARG A 696 4.99 28.18 17.76
C ARG A 696 5.69 28.59 19.06
N GLU A 697 5.30 27.95 20.17
CA GLU A 697 5.95 28.19 21.48
C GLU A 697 7.44 27.82 21.44
N ARG A 698 7.77 26.69 20.83
CA ARG A 698 9.16 26.23 20.65
C ARG A 698 10.00 27.18 19.78
N ILE A 699 9.40 27.74 18.72
CA ILE A 699 10.05 28.76 17.87
C ILE A 699 10.23 30.09 18.67
N GLU A 700 9.26 30.47 19.48
CA GLU A 700 9.35 31.66 20.33
C GLU A 700 10.43 31.51 21.41
N GLU A 701 10.60 30.33 21.99
CA GLU A 701 11.71 30.00 22.92
C GLU A 701 13.08 30.07 22.20
N LEU A 702 13.22 29.44 21.07
CA LEU A 702 14.45 29.48 20.27
C LEU A 702 14.83 30.91 19.82
N LEU A 703 13.83 31.75 19.57
CA LEU A 703 14.05 33.15 19.23
C LEU A 703 14.43 34.00 20.45
N LYS A 704 13.96 33.66 21.66
CA LYS A 704 14.37 34.28 22.91
C LYS A 704 15.82 33.93 23.28
N ASP A 705 16.18 32.67 23.15
CA ASP A 705 17.56 32.21 23.40
C ASP A 705 18.56 32.85 22.43
N ARG A 706 18.21 32.99 21.13
CA ARG A 706 19.00 33.72 20.15
C ARG A 706 19.11 35.24 20.42
N LYS A 707 18.12 35.83 21.08
CA LYS A 707 18.21 37.24 21.50
C LYS A 707 19.12 37.41 22.71
N GLN A 708 19.03 36.53 23.69
CA GLN A 708 19.89 36.55 24.88
C GLN A 708 21.37 36.31 24.54
N SER A 709 21.66 35.43 23.60
CA SER A 709 23.03 35.18 23.13
C SER A 709 23.61 36.33 22.22
N ARG A 710 22.76 37.24 21.73
CA ARG A 710 23.21 38.46 20.99
C ARG A 710 23.37 39.70 21.85
N GLU A 711 22.80 39.76 23.05
CA GLU A 711 22.94 40.85 23.99
C GLU A 711 24.04 40.63 25.04
N GLY A 712 24.70 39.45 24.98
CA GLY A 712 25.82 39.07 25.84
C GLY A 712 27.23 39.18 25.20
N HIS A 713 27.30 39.80 23.99
CA HIS A 713 28.58 40.07 23.33
C HIS A 713 28.76 41.55 23.08
#